data_d3c00d0c0f432a397d90b29c947d9f44
#
_entry.id   d3c00d0c0f432a397d90b29c947d9f44
#
_cell.length_a   1.000
_cell.length_b   1.000
_cell.length_c   1.000
_cell.angle_alpha   90.00
_cell.angle_beta   90.00
_cell.angle_gamma   90.00
#
_symmetry.space_group_name_H-M   'P 1'
#
loop_
_entity.id
_entity.type
_entity.pdbx_description
1 polymer ?
#
loop_
_entity_poly.entity_id
_entity_poly.type
_entity_poly.pdbx_seq_one_letter_code
_entity_poly.pdbx_strand_id
1 'polypeptide(L)'
;MESYNFKAIEKKWQDKWEETGAFHAETNSKKPKYYTMIEFPYPSGAGLHVGHPRSYTALDIIARKRRMEGYNVLYPIGWDAFGLPTENFAIKNKVHPKIVTAKNIANFTRQLKMLGFSFDWSREINTTDPSYYKWTQWIFLQLFKHGLAYKQEMPINWCTGCKVGLSNEEVVNGVCERCGSEVVQKRKSQWMLKITEYAQRLIDDLDDVNYLEKIKTQQKNWIGRSEGAEVKFKLSTGDEMIVYTTRADTLFGATYTVMSPEHPLIEKMKDSITNYDEVLAYKTEAAKKSEFERTELAKEKTGVKLEGIYAVNPANGAKLPVFISDYVLVTYGTGAIMAVPAHDSRDLDFAKKFNLPIIEVVSGGKNVQEEAYTDVYKGNMVNSEFLNGLPVKEAIPTMIEWLEKQGLGKRKVNFKLRDWVFSRQRYWGEPIPLVHCDKCGWVPIPESELPLELPEIETFEPGENGESPLAKAYDWIETTCPCCGGKAQRETDTMPQWAGSSWYFLRYMDPHNDEALASKEALEYWSPVDWYNGGMEHTTLHLLYSRFWHKFLYDIGVVPTKEPYMKRTSHGMILGENNEKMSKSRGNVVNPDEVVEEFGADAFRTYEMFIGAFDQSTPWSQQGLKGCYKFLERVWNLQSIVNDEEGYSADLEKNINKAIKKVGEDFERMKFNTAIATMMSLVNDFSKKGSVTKGEYKTLITLLNPVAPHMTEELWLTYGNGELLSLQPWPKYDEGKTVDDEIEIVVQINGKIKDKLMIPAGLDKDGTQEAAMNTEKIKGLIEGKNVVKVIAVPGKLVNIVVK
;
A
#
# COMPACT_ATOMS: atom_id res chain seq x y z
N MET A 1 -15.81 34.17 -32.46
CA MET A 1 -14.99 33.38 -31.57
C MET A 1 -14.98 31.95 -32.10
N GLU A 2 -13.83 31.33 -32.23
CA GLU A 2 -13.73 29.93 -32.65
C GLU A 2 -14.29 29.02 -31.56
N SER A 3 -14.96 27.93 -31.96
CA SER A 3 -15.47 26.92 -31.04
C SER A 3 -14.31 26.19 -30.36
N TYR A 4 -14.51 25.69 -29.14
CA TYR A 4 -13.52 24.87 -28.44
C TYR A 4 -13.19 23.60 -29.22
N ASN A 5 -12.11 23.64 -29.99
CA ASN A 5 -11.61 22.49 -30.75
C ASN A 5 -10.52 21.75 -29.96
N PHE A 6 -10.94 20.94 -28.98
CA PHE A 6 -10.00 20.23 -28.10
C PHE A 6 -9.03 19.34 -28.89
N LYS A 7 -9.44 18.67 -29.96
CA LYS A 7 -8.55 17.76 -30.72
C LYS A 7 -7.31 18.46 -31.27
N ALA A 8 -7.51 19.64 -31.87
CA ALA A 8 -6.39 20.42 -32.39
C ALA A 8 -5.53 21.03 -31.28
N ILE A 9 -6.17 21.53 -30.23
CA ILE A 9 -5.52 22.17 -29.09
C ILE A 9 -4.67 21.15 -28.32
N GLU A 10 -5.22 19.98 -27.99
CA GLU A 10 -4.51 18.95 -27.22
C GLU A 10 -3.30 18.44 -27.98
N LYS A 11 -3.42 18.11 -29.25
CA LYS A 11 -2.30 17.66 -30.08
C LYS A 11 -1.18 18.71 -30.16
N LYS A 12 -1.55 19.97 -30.39
CA LYS A 12 -0.61 21.09 -30.46
C LYS A 12 0.25 21.21 -29.20
N TRP A 13 -0.40 21.13 -28.02
CA TRP A 13 0.29 21.32 -26.74
C TRP A 13 1.10 20.11 -26.32
N GLN A 14 0.63 18.89 -26.60
CA GLN A 14 1.42 17.67 -26.38
C GLN A 14 2.73 17.72 -27.17
N ASP A 15 2.68 18.07 -28.45
CA ASP A 15 3.87 18.21 -29.30
C ASP A 15 4.78 19.33 -28.76
N LYS A 16 4.21 20.47 -28.35
CA LYS A 16 4.98 21.61 -27.85
C LYS A 16 5.73 21.29 -26.57
N TRP A 17 5.10 20.60 -25.63
CA TRP A 17 5.78 20.21 -24.37
C TRP A 17 6.91 19.20 -24.62
N GLU A 18 6.71 18.27 -25.56
CA GLU A 18 7.75 17.30 -25.92
C GLU A 18 8.93 17.97 -26.61
N GLU A 19 8.68 18.82 -27.62
CA GLU A 19 9.70 19.57 -28.36
C GLU A 19 10.56 20.46 -27.45
N THR A 20 9.94 21.10 -26.47
CA THR A 20 10.65 22.03 -25.56
C THR A 20 11.26 21.37 -24.35
N GLY A 21 10.97 20.10 -24.08
CA GLY A 21 11.39 19.45 -22.82
C GLY A 21 10.85 20.16 -21.57
N ALA A 22 9.64 20.72 -21.65
CA ALA A 22 9.07 21.64 -20.66
C ALA A 22 9.05 21.08 -19.21
N PHE A 23 9.06 19.76 -19.06
CA PHE A 23 8.94 19.07 -17.77
C PHE A 23 10.19 18.31 -17.36
N HIS A 24 11.32 18.53 -18.01
CA HIS A 24 12.59 17.93 -17.64
C HIS A 24 13.05 18.43 -16.26
N ALA A 25 13.53 17.51 -15.44
CA ALA A 25 14.08 17.79 -14.12
C ALA A 25 15.60 17.70 -14.15
N GLU A 26 16.27 18.67 -13.54
CA GLU A 26 17.74 18.76 -13.50
C GLU A 26 18.26 18.33 -12.14
N THR A 27 19.22 17.41 -12.11
CA THR A 27 19.95 17.09 -10.88
C THR A 27 20.83 18.30 -10.48
N ASN A 28 20.86 18.64 -9.19
CA ASN A 28 21.59 19.80 -8.64
C ASN A 28 21.11 21.19 -9.11
N SER A 29 19.85 21.31 -9.48
CA SER A 29 19.25 22.62 -9.72
C SER A 29 19.33 23.51 -8.47
N LYS A 30 19.40 24.83 -8.69
CA LYS A 30 19.32 25.84 -7.61
C LYS A 30 17.92 25.95 -7.00
N LYS A 31 16.90 25.45 -7.70
CA LYS A 31 15.51 25.39 -7.21
C LYS A 31 15.40 24.26 -6.17
N PRO A 32 14.53 24.39 -5.16
CA PRO A 32 14.25 23.29 -4.25
C PRO A 32 13.70 22.11 -5.03
N LYS A 33 14.15 20.89 -4.68
CA LYS A 33 13.69 19.68 -5.34
C LYS A 33 12.28 19.31 -4.89
N TYR A 34 11.52 18.70 -5.77
CA TYR A 34 10.30 17.99 -5.43
C TYR A 34 10.18 16.72 -6.27
N TYR A 35 10.24 15.58 -5.63
CA TYR A 35 10.13 14.29 -6.28
C TYR A 35 8.77 13.67 -5.96
N THR A 36 7.90 13.65 -6.94
CA THR A 36 6.59 13.00 -6.83
C THR A 36 6.47 11.88 -7.84
N MET A 37 5.83 10.77 -7.45
CA MET A 37 5.69 9.63 -8.34
C MET A 37 4.39 8.86 -8.08
N ILE A 38 3.99 8.15 -9.11
CA ILE A 38 2.92 7.15 -9.08
C ILE A 38 3.54 5.74 -9.14
N GLU A 39 2.77 4.72 -8.82
CA GLU A 39 3.15 3.36 -9.18
C GLU A 39 3.20 3.25 -10.70
N PHE A 40 4.36 2.81 -11.21
CA PHE A 40 4.50 2.64 -12.66
C PHE A 40 3.63 1.49 -13.16
N PRO A 41 3.03 1.62 -14.35
CA PRO A 41 2.10 0.64 -14.84
C PRO A 41 2.78 -0.66 -15.27
N TYR A 42 2.04 -1.76 -15.11
CA TYR A 42 2.33 -3.02 -15.76
C TYR A 42 1.72 -3.01 -17.18
N PRO A 43 2.53 -2.99 -18.24
CA PRO A 43 2.03 -2.88 -19.62
C PRO A 43 1.41 -4.20 -20.10
N SER A 44 0.19 -4.50 -19.65
CA SER A 44 -0.53 -5.72 -19.99
C SER A 44 -1.74 -5.48 -20.90
N GLY A 45 -1.95 -6.37 -21.85
CA GLY A 45 -3.15 -6.41 -22.67
C GLY A 45 -3.37 -5.19 -23.58
N ALA A 46 -4.62 -4.73 -23.70
CA ALA A 46 -5.03 -3.75 -24.72
C ALA A 46 -4.73 -2.27 -24.37
N GLY A 47 -4.01 -1.98 -23.31
CA GLY A 47 -3.73 -0.63 -22.87
C GLY A 47 -4.33 -0.28 -21.49
N LEU A 48 -4.34 1.02 -21.20
CA LEU A 48 -4.93 1.56 -19.97
C LEU A 48 -6.46 1.38 -19.97
N HIS A 49 -7.05 1.28 -18.78
CA HIS A 49 -8.47 1.53 -18.57
C HIS A 49 -8.64 2.83 -17.78
N VAL A 50 -9.85 3.39 -17.74
CA VAL A 50 -10.14 4.69 -17.11
C VAL A 50 -9.77 4.79 -15.63
N GLY A 51 -9.55 3.69 -14.94
CA GLY A 51 -9.09 3.73 -13.54
C GLY A 51 -7.61 4.09 -13.35
N HIS A 52 -6.75 3.89 -14.34
CA HIS A 52 -5.33 4.25 -14.26
C HIS A 52 -5.11 5.76 -14.19
N PRO A 53 -5.73 6.59 -15.05
CA PRO A 53 -5.52 8.03 -15.04
C PRO A 53 -5.88 8.75 -13.75
N ARG A 54 -6.68 8.14 -12.87
CA ARG A 54 -7.05 8.74 -11.58
C ARG A 54 -5.84 9.08 -10.72
N SER A 55 -4.96 8.12 -10.50
CA SER A 55 -3.72 8.33 -9.76
C SER A 55 -2.77 9.28 -10.49
N TYR A 56 -2.66 9.10 -11.79
CA TYR A 56 -1.72 9.85 -12.64
C TYR A 56 -2.11 11.33 -12.71
N THR A 57 -3.39 11.62 -12.92
CA THR A 57 -3.89 13.00 -12.95
C THR A 57 -3.70 13.70 -11.60
N ALA A 58 -3.97 12.99 -10.50
CA ALA A 58 -3.83 13.56 -9.16
C ALA A 58 -2.40 14.03 -8.88
N LEU A 59 -1.41 13.19 -9.15
CA LEU A 59 -0.01 13.56 -8.91
C LEU A 59 0.54 14.49 -10.00
N ASP A 60 -0.03 14.48 -11.21
CA ASP A 60 0.26 15.47 -12.24
C ASP A 60 -0.18 16.89 -11.81
N ILE A 61 -1.35 16.99 -11.18
CA ILE A 61 -1.81 18.26 -10.58
C ILE A 61 -0.82 18.77 -9.56
N ILE A 62 -0.35 17.91 -8.66
CA ILE A 62 0.66 18.27 -7.66
C ILE A 62 1.97 18.66 -8.33
N ALA A 63 2.45 17.88 -9.30
CA ALA A 63 3.68 18.16 -10.04
C ALA A 63 3.63 19.52 -10.75
N ARG A 64 2.54 19.83 -11.45
CA ARG A 64 2.33 21.11 -12.12
C ARG A 64 2.28 22.26 -11.13
N LYS A 65 1.50 22.14 -10.06
CA LYS A 65 1.42 23.15 -8.99
C LYS A 65 2.80 23.41 -8.37
N ARG A 66 3.58 22.36 -8.08
CA ARG A 66 4.93 22.52 -7.52
C ARG A 66 5.89 23.25 -8.49
N ARG A 67 5.81 23.00 -9.79
CA ARG A 67 6.58 23.78 -10.78
C ARG A 67 6.19 25.24 -10.76
N MET A 68 4.88 25.53 -10.69
CA MET A 68 4.35 26.91 -10.57
C MET A 68 4.74 27.56 -9.23
N GLU A 69 4.99 26.80 -8.18
CA GLU A 69 5.54 27.28 -6.89
C GLU A 69 7.07 27.44 -6.90
N GLY A 70 7.74 27.16 -8.04
CA GLY A 70 9.16 27.37 -8.23
C GLY A 70 10.05 26.17 -7.89
N TYR A 71 9.49 24.99 -7.68
CA TYR A 71 10.27 23.76 -7.46
C TYR A 71 10.85 23.19 -8.76
N ASN A 72 11.97 22.50 -8.62
CA ASN A 72 12.50 21.58 -9.62
C ASN A 72 11.83 20.22 -9.39
N VAL A 73 10.90 19.86 -10.27
CA VAL A 73 10.01 18.71 -10.06
C VAL A 73 10.43 17.51 -10.90
N LEU A 74 10.73 16.41 -10.24
CA LEU A 74 10.87 15.08 -10.86
C LEU A 74 9.53 14.36 -10.78
N TYR A 75 8.90 14.14 -11.94
CA TYR A 75 7.70 13.33 -12.12
C TYR A 75 7.94 12.33 -13.24
N PRO A 76 8.53 11.16 -12.94
CA PRO A 76 8.96 10.19 -13.93
C PRO A 76 7.88 9.17 -14.27
N ILE A 77 8.12 8.42 -15.35
CA ILE A 77 7.31 7.27 -15.79
C ILE A 77 8.23 6.14 -16.24
N GLY A 78 7.71 4.91 -16.21
CA GLY A 78 8.42 3.71 -16.65
C GLY A 78 7.51 2.50 -16.67
N TRP A 79 8.09 1.32 -16.88
CA TRP A 79 7.36 0.10 -17.17
C TRP A 79 7.82 -1.03 -16.25
N ASP A 80 6.88 -1.53 -15.44
CA ASP A 80 7.03 -2.80 -14.73
C ASP A 80 6.64 -3.92 -15.68
N ALA A 81 7.60 -4.41 -16.47
CA ALA A 81 7.29 -5.16 -17.68
C ALA A 81 7.62 -6.66 -17.62
N PHE A 82 8.31 -7.14 -16.59
CA PHE A 82 8.43 -8.57 -16.31
C PHE A 82 7.15 -9.12 -15.64
N GLY A 83 6.99 -10.43 -15.65
CA GLY A 83 5.97 -11.12 -14.86
C GLY A 83 5.00 -12.00 -15.65
N LEU A 84 4.20 -12.72 -14.88
CA LEU A 84 3.29 -13.77 -15.34
C LEU A 84 2.23 -13.36 -16.38
N PRO A 85 1.58 -12.19 -16.28
CA PRO A 85 0.52 -11.86 -17.24
C PRO A 85 1.00 -11.80 -18.69
N THR A 86 2.17 -11.19 -18.92
CA THR A 86 2.77 -11.12 -20.26
C THR A 86 3.25 -12.48 -20.72
N GLU A 87 3.88 -13.27 -19.85
CA GLU A 87 4.34 -14.61 -20.19
C GLU A 87 3.18 -15.54 -20.50
N ASN A 88 2.11 -15.53 -19.69
CA ASN A 88 0.93 -16.35 -19.95
C ASN A 88 0.24 -15.97 -21.29
N PHE A 89 0.20 -14.66 -21.61
CA PHE A 89 -0.29 -14.20 -22.90
C PHE A 89 0.62 -14.70 -24.05
N ALA A 90 1.93 -14.62 -23.87
CA ALA A 90 2.91 -15.05 -24.85
C ALA A 90 2.80 -16.56 -25.13
N ILE A 91 2.68 -17.39 -24.09
CA ILE A 91 2.44 -18.83 -24.18
C ILE A 91 1.16 -19.12 -24.99
N LYS A 92 0.04 -18.49 -24.59
CA LYS A 92 -1.27 -18.69 -25.22
C LYS A 92 -1.25 -18.33 -26.71
N ASN A 93 -0.54 -17.28 -27.08
CA ASN A 93 -0.52 -16.74 -28.45
C ASN A 93 0.72 -17.19 -29.25
N LYS A 94 1.60 -18.00 -28.68
CA LYS A 94 2.86 -18.49 -29.31
C LYS A 94 3.72 -17.33 -29.83
N VAL A 95 3.88 -16.28 -29.04
CA VAL A 95 4.68 -15.10 -29.37
C VAL A 95 5.70 -14.89 -28.24
N HIS A 96 6.90 -14.42 -28.58
CA HIS A 96 7.92 -14.15 -27.57
C HIS A 96 7.48 -13.02 -26.61
N PRO A 97 7.64 -13.16 -25.28
CA PRO A 97 7.22 -12.15 -24.30
C PRO A 97 7.80 -10.75 -24.57
N LYS A 98 9.04 -10.66 -25.06
CA LYS A 98 9.71 -9.41 -25.43
C LYS A 98 8.92 -8.62 -26.48
N ILE A 99 8.37 -9.31 -27.49
CA ILE A 99 7.57 -8.68 -28.56
C ILE A 99 6.26 -8.14 -27.99
N VAL A 100 5.59 -8.92 -27.14
CA VAL A 100 4.35 -8.52 -26.47
C VAL A 100 4.59 -7.30 -25.60
N THR A 101 5.66 -7.32 -24.80
CA THR A 101 6.06 -6.22 -23.92
C THR A 101 6.30 -4.94 -24.72
N ALA A 102 7.12 -4.99 -25.78
CA ALA A 102 7.41 -3.82 -26.61
C ALA A 102 6.14 -3.19 -27.22
N LYS A 103 5.23 -4.03 -27.73
CA LYS A 103 3.96 -3.59 -28.28
C LYS A 103 3.06 -2.92 -27.22
N ASN A 104 2.99 -3.51 -26.05
CA ASN A 104 2.18 -3.00 -24.95
C ASN A 104 2.73 -1.66 -24.44
N ILE A 105 4.05 -1.56 -24.25
CA ILE A 105 4.72 -0.31 -23.86
C ILE A 105 4.41 0.80 -24.86
N ALA A 106 4.55 0.54 -26.16
CA ALA A 106 4.26 1.54 -27.19
C ALA A 106 2.82 2.07 -27.11
N ASN A 107 1.84 1.18 -26.84
CA ASN A 107 0.44 1.59 -26.70
C ASN A 107 0.21 2.41 -25.41
N PHE A 108 0.76 1.96 -24.28
CA PHE A 108 0.67 2.71 -23.01
C PHE A 108 1.32 4.09 -23.12
N THR A 109 2.51 4.19 -23.75
CA THR A 109 3.20 5.46 -24.02
C THR A 109 2.31 6.41 -24.80
N ARG A 110 1.70 5.92 -25.90
CA ARG A 110 0.78 6.72 -26.71
C ARG A 110 -0.39 7.24 -25.87
N GLN A 111 -1.02 6.36 -25.07
CA GLN A 111 -2.16 6.73 -24.25
C GLN A 111 -1.78 7.74 -23.14
N LEU A 112 -0.63 7.58 -22.50
CA LEU A 112 -0.17 8.51 -21.46
C LEU A 112 0.19 9.89 -22.05
N LYS A 113 0.82 9.92 -23.23
CA LYS A 113 1.09 11.18 -23.95
C LYS A 113 -0.19 11.87 -24.38
N MET A 114 -1.19 11.12 -24.88
CA MET A 114 -2.49 11.62 -25.25
C MET A 114 -3.23 12.31 -24.08
N LEU A 115 -3.02 11.83 -22.84
CA LEU A 115 -3.60 12.41 -21.65
C LEU A 115 -2.87 13.66 -21.13
N GLY A 116 -1.74 14.02 -21.74
CA GLY A 116 -1.00 15.26 -21.47
C GLY A 116 -0.39 15.35 -20.08
N PHE A 117 0.05 14.22 -19.50
CA PHE A 117 0.75 14.23 -18.23
C PHE A 117 2.13 14.90 -18.32
N SER A 118 2.51 15.63 -17.31
CA SER A 118 3.81 16.32 -17.23
C SER A 118 4.96 15.42 -16.78
N PHE A 119 5.00 14.18 -17.29
CA PHE A 119 6.10 13.27 -17.03
C PHE A 119 7.41 13.75 -17.64
N ASP A 120 8.48 13.52 -16.92
CA ASP A 120 9.84 13.63 -17.47
C ASP A 120 10.20 12.33 -18.22
N TRP A 121 9.87 12.30 -19.51
CA TRP A 121 10.14 11.15 -20.38
C TRP A 121 11.64 10.87 -20.59
N SER A 122 12.53 11.82 -20.32
CA SER A 122 13.97 11.59 -20.40
C SER A 122 14.45 10.63 -19.29
N ARG A 123 13.61 10.38 -18.30
CA ARG A 123 13.87 9.47 -17.18
C ARG A 123 13.08 8.16 -17.24
N GLU A 124 12.57 7.84 -18.42
CA GLU A 124 11.85 6.59 -18.67
C GLU A 124 12.73 5.38 -18.36
N ILE A 125 12.16 4.38 -17.68
CA ILE A 125 12.82 3.11 -17.38
C ILE A 125 11.93 1.93 -17.77
N ASN A 126 12.57 0.79 -18.02
CA ASN A 126 11.91 -0.47 -18.34
C ASN A 126 12.60 -1.61 -17.57
N THR A 127 11.86 -2.30 -16.71
CA THR A 127 12.42 -3.39 -15.89
C THR A 127 12.96 -4.55 -16.69
N THR A 128 12.52 -4.72 -17.96
CA THR A 128 13.00 -5.78 -18.85
C THR A 128 14.25 -5.39 -19.65
N ASP A 129 14.70 -4.14 -19.52
CA ASP A 129 15.95 -3.70 -20.14
C ASP A 129 17.16 -4.26 -19.38
N PRO A 130 18.12 -4.90 -20.04
CA PRO A 130 19.36 -5.37 -19.40
C PRO A 130 20.11 -4.28 -18.63
N SER A 131 20.10 -3.04 -19.10
CA SER A 131 20.71 -1.90 -18.40
C SER A 131 20.01 -1.57 -17.08
N TYR A 132 18.71 -1.91 -16.95
CA TYR A 132 17.96 -1.79 -15.71
C TYR A 132 18.19 -2.99 -14.79
N TYR A 133 17.89 -4.23 -15.25
CA TYR A 133 17.93 -5.39 -14.39
C TYR A 133 19.34 -5.82 -13.98
N LYS A 134 20.39 -5.37 -14.66
CA LYS A 134 21.77 -5.42 -14.17
C LYS A 134 21.86 -4.99 -12.70
N TRP A 135 21.16 -3.93 -12.34
CA TRP A 135 21.19 -3.38 -10.99
C TRP A 135 20.24 -4.10 -10.03
N THR A 136 19.13 -4.66 -10.51
CA THR A 136 18.32 -5.60 -9.73
C THR A 136 19.16 -6.81 -9.33
N GLN A 137 19.92 -7.36 -10.28
CA GLN A 137 20.84 -8.47 -10.05
C GLN A 137 21.96 -8.07 -9.08
N TRP A 138 22.52 -6.90 -9.23
CA TRP A 138 23.54 -6.38 -8.32
C TRP A 138 23.01 -6.26 -6.87
N ILE A 139 21.81 -5.72 -6.67
CA ILE A 139 21.19 -5.64 -5.33
C ILE A 139 21.01 -7.05 -4.75
N PHE A 140 20.53 -7.99 -5.54
CA PHE A 140 20.42 -9.39 -5.10
C PHE A 140 21.76 -9.99 -4.70
N LEU A 141 22.83 -9.74 -5.46
CA LEU A 141 24.17 -10.18 -5.09
C LEU A 141 24.64 -9.57 -3.77
N GLN A 142 24.33 -8.29 -3.51
CA GLN A 142 24.66 -7.67 -2.21
C GLN A 142 23.86 -8.34 -1.08
N LEU A 143 22.56 -8.61 -1.26
CA LEU A 143 21.75 -9.35 -0.28
C LEU A 143 22.34 -10.74 0.00
N PHE A 144 22.76 -11.45 -1.04
CA PHE A 144 23.41 -12.76 -0.92
C PHE A 144 24.73 -12.68 -0.14
N LYS A 145 25.62 -11.76 -0.49
CA LYS A 145 26.91 -11.54 0.18
C LYS A 145 26.74 -11.19 1.66
N HIS A 146 25.65 -10.52 2.04
CA HIS A 146 25.35 -10.18 3.44
C HIS A 146 24.53 -11.27 4.16
N GLY A 147 24.31 -12.43 3.55
CA GLY A 147 23.57 -13.55 4.16
C GLY A 147 22.07 -13.32 4.31
N LEU A 148 21.52 -12.34 3.58
CA LEU A 148 20.09 -12.03 3.56
C LEU A 148 19.32 -12.75 2.46
N ALA A 149 20.03 -13.35 1.50
CA ALA A 149 19.46 -14.27 0.51
C ALA A 149 20.00 -15.68 0.75
N TYR A 150 19.11 -16.67 0.82
CA TYR A 150 19.46 -18.08 1.03
C TYR A 150 18.51 -19.00 0.29
N LYS A 151 18.94 -20.23 0.00
CA LYS A 151 18.12 -21.24 -0.65
C LYS A 151 17.75 -22.34 0.33
N GLN A 152 16.47 -22.70 0.38
CA GLN A 152 15.95 -23.69 1.30
C GLN A 152 14.84 -24.50 0.64
N GLU A 153 14.82 -25.82 0.90
CA GLU A 153 13.70 -26.67 0.56
C GLU A 153 12.63 -26.57 1.68
N MET A 154 11.44 -26.12 1.31
CA MET A 154 10.35 -25.92 2.25
C MET A 154 8.99 -26.05 1.58
N PRO A 155 7.91 -26.27 2.35
CA PRO A 155 6.57 -26.09 1.84
C PRO A 155 6.35 -24.62 1.46
N ILE A 156 5.92 -24.38 0.22
CA ILE A 156 5.56 -23.06 -0.29
C ILE A 156 4.13 -23.07 -0.80
N ASN A 157 3.55 -21.88 -0.87
CA ASN A 157 2.30 -21.67 -1.56
C ASN A 157 2.51 -21.89 -3.07
N TRP A 158 1.80 -22.84 -3.62
CA TRP A 158 1.91 -23.21 -5.04
C TRP A 158 0.60 -22.94 -5.76
N CYS A 159 0.63 -22.06 -6.75
CA CYS A 159 -0.52 -21.82 -7.60
C CYS A 159 -0.67 -22.95 -8.63
N THR A 160 -1.82 -23.63 -8.60
CA THR A 160 -2.09 -24.76 -9.53
C THR A 160 -2.32 -24.30 -10.96
N GLY A 161 -2.85 -23.10 -11.16
CA GLY A 161 -3.08 -22.51 -12.47
C GLY A 161 -1.82 -21.91 -13.10
N CYS A 162 -1.08 -21.08 -12.35
CA CYS A 162 0.16 -20.48 -12.85
C CYS A 162 1.35 -21.43 -12.84
N LYS A 163 1.28 -22.56 -12.11
CA LYS A 163 2.37 -23.52 -11.89
C LYS A 163 3.64 -22.85 -11.37
N VAL A 164 3.51 -22.05 -10.33
CA VAL A 164 4.61 -21.24 -9.75
C VAL A 164 4.46 -21.13 -8.23
N GLY A 165 5.59 -21.00 -7.54
CA GLY A 165 5.63 -20.68 -6.11
C GLY A 165 5.22 -19.21 -5.86
N LEU A 166 4.45 -18.99 -4.81
CA LEU A 166 3.96 -17.67 -4.38
C LEU A 166 4.50 -17.33 -3.00
N SER A 167 4.73 -16.06 -2.76
CA SER A 167 4.89 -15.55 -1.40
C SER A 167 3.56 -15.55 -0.64
N ASN A 168 3.60 -15.38 0.68
CA ASN A 168 2.37 -15.34 1.48
C ASN A 168 1.48 -14.16 1.10
N GLU A 169 2.10 -13.06 0.71
CA GLU A 169 1.45 -11.81 0.31
C GLU A 169 0.68 -11.94 -1.01
N GLU A 170 1.05 -12.89 -1.85
CA GLU A 170 0.41 -13.17 -3.16
C GLU A 170 -0.77 -14.15 -3.06
N VAL A 171 -1.11 -14.58 -1.84
CA VAL A 171 -2.24 -15.49 -1.59
C VAL A 171 -3.36 -14.76 -0.85
N VAL A 172 -4.52 -14.66 -1.48
CA VAL A 172 -5.70 -14.00 -0.91
C VAL A 172 -6.82 -15.00 -0.77
N ASN A 173 -7.27 -15.25 0.47
CA ASN A 173 -8.35 -16.21 0.77
C ASN A 173 -8.12 -17.62 0.18
N GLY A 174 -6.87 -18.08 0.19
CA GLY A 174 -6.51 -19.42 -0.30
C GLY A 174 -6.37 -19.55 -1.82
N VAL A 175 -6.50 -18.44 -2.55
CA VAL A 175 -6.34 -18.42 -4.01
C VAL A 175 -5.23 -17.48 -4.45
N CYS A 176 -4.69 -17.72 -5.63
CA CYS A 176 -3.69 -16.87 -6.25
C CYS A 176 -4.29 -15.50 -6.59
N GLU A 177 -3.70 -14.42 -6.09
CA GLU A 177 -4.13 -13.05 -6.36
C GLU A 177 -4.21 -12.75 -7.87
N ARG A 178 -3.32 -13.35 -8.65
CA ARG A 178 -3.18 -13.10 -10.10
C ARG A 178 -4.22 -13.81 -10.96
N CYS A 179 -4.42 -15.11 -10.74
CA CYS A 179 -5.25 -15.94 -11.63
C CYS A 179 -6.51 -16.49 -10.96
N GLY A 180 -6.67 -16.33 -9.65
CA GLY A 180 -7.80 -16.84 -8.89
C GLY A 180 -7.82 -18.36 -8.70
N SER A 181 -6.77 -19.09 -9.16
CA SER A 181 -6.69 -20.54 -9.00
C SER A 181 -6.36 -20.91 -7.56
N GLU A 182 -6.76 -22.12 -7.16
CA GLU A 182 -6.44 -22.70 -5.87
C GLU A 182 -4.92 -22.72 -5.61
N VAL A 183 -4.55 -22.42 -4.39
CA VAL A 183 -3.18 -22.47 -3.90
C VAL A 183 -3.03 -23.65 -2.95
N VAL A 184 -2.09 -24.53 -3.25
CA VAL A 184 -1.78 -25.72 -2.44
C VAL A 184 -0.37 -25.63 -1.85
N GLN A 185 -0.08 -26.41 -0.81
CA GLN A 185 1.28 -26.53 -0.29
C GLN A 185 2.09 -27.53 -1.14
N LYS A 186 3.27 -27.08 -1.61
CA LYS A 186 4.20 -27.94 -2.36
C LYS A 186 5.62 -27.75 -1.84
N ARG A 187 6.33 -28.85 -1.55
CA ARG A 187 7.75 -28.76 -1.17
C ARG A 187 8.58 -28.44 -2.41
N LYS A 188 9.31 -27.33 -2.32
CA LYS A 188 10.21 -26.87 -3.39
C LYS A 188 11.44 -26.20 -2.78
N SER A 189 12.56 -26.30 -3.46
CA SER A 189 13.74 -25.49 -3.17
C SER A 189 13.51 -24.08 -3.70
N GLN A 190 13.59 -23.07 -2.82
CA GLN A 190 13.29 -21.67 -3.11
C GLN A 190 14.38 -20.74 -2.59
N TRP A 191 14.65 -19.67 -3.33
CA TRP A 191 15.37 -18.53 -2.79
C TRP A 191 14.45 -17.73 -1.88
N MET A 192 15.00 -17.39 -0.73
CA MET A 192 14.34 -16.62 0.33
C MET A 192 15.12 -15.37 0.61
N LEU A 193 14.43 -14.26 0.88
CA LEU A 193 15.04 -13.04 1.41
C LEU A 193 14.61 -12.82 2.86
N LYS A 194 15.57 -12.57 3.74
CA LYS A 194 15.35 -12.38 5.19
C LYS A 194 14.76 -10.99 5.51
N ILE A 195 13.56 -10.72 5.01
CA ILE A 195 12.81 -9.51 5.35
C ILE A 195 12.51 -9.44 6.85
N THR A 196 12.47 -10.60 7.53
CA THR A 196 12.24 -10.69 8.98
C THR A 196 13.33 -10.02 9.82
N GLU A 197 14.57 -9.95 9.33
CA GLU A 197 15.66 -9.21 9.99
C GLU A 197 15.37 -7.70 10.06
N TYR A 198 14.49 -7.19 9.20
CA TYR A 198 14.07 -5.79 9.14
C TYR A 198 12.70 -5.54 9.76
N ALA A 199 12.02 -6.57 10.29
CA ALA A 199 10.64 -6.49 10.76
C ALA A 199 10.43 -5.38 11.80
N GLN A 200 11.31 -5.25 12.79
CA GLN A 200 11.20 -4.21 13.81
C GLN A 200 11.37 -2.81 13.19
N ARG A 201 12.40 -2.61 12.37
CA ARG A 201 12.66 -1.32 11.71
C ARG A 201 11.55 -0.92 10.74
N LEU A 202 10.95 -1.90 10.06
CA LEU A 202 9.78 -1.67 9.19
C LEU A 202 8.56 -1.15 9.97
N ILE A 203 8.46 -1.45 11.26
CA ILE A 203 7.43 -0.89 12.15
C ILE A 203 7.85 0.48 12.67
N ASP A 204 9.04 0.58 13.28
CA ASP A 204 9.50 1.76 14.02
C ASP A 204 9.61 2.99 13.10
N ASP A 205 10.21 2.81 11.91
CA ASP A 205 10.43 3.91 10.97
C ASP A 205 9.13 4.39 10.28
N LEU A 206 7.97 3.74 10.51
CA LEU A 206 6.67 4.28 10.11
C LEU A 206 6.30 5.58 10.84
N ASP A 207 6.90 5.82 11.99
CA ASP A 207 6.65 7.04 12.76
C ASP A 207 7.38 8.25 12.15
N ASP A 208 8.41 8.02 11.35
CA ASP A 208 9.20 9.05 10.67
C ASP A 208 8.57 9.54 9.34
N VAL A 209 7.50 8.88 8.88
CA VAL A 209 6.88 9.15 7.57
C VAL A 209 5.41 9.55 7.65
N ASN A 210 4.97 10.36 6.68
CA ASN A 210 3.60 10.82 6.55
C ASN A 210 2.78 9.88 5.63
N TYR A 211 2.60 8.63 6.05
CA TYR A 211 1.71 7.70 5.38
C TYR A 211 0.31 7.79 5.95
N LEU A 212 -0.71 7.48 5.14
CA LEU A 212 -2.08 7.36 5.64
C LEU A 212 -2.12 6.33 6.79
N GLU A 213 -2.85 6.66 7.87
CA GLU A 213 -2.94 5.78 9.05
C GLU A 213 -3.40 4.35 8.72
N LYS A 214 -4.30 4.21 7.74
CA LYS A 214 -4.73 2.89 7.26
C LYS A 214 -3.56 2.07 6.68
N ILE A 215 -2.60 2.72 5.99
CA ILE A 215 -1.40 2.06 5.45
C ILE A 215 -0.48 1.63 6.59
N LYS A 216 -0.19 2.54 7.54
CA LYS A 216 0.63 2.22 8.71
C LYS A 216 0.04 1.05 9.51
N THR A 217 -1.26 1.10 9.76
CA THR A 217 -1.97 0.05 10.49
C THR A 217 -1.92 -1.29 9.75
N GLN A 218 -2.15 -1.33 8.44
CA GLN A 218 -2.06 -2.56 7.67
C GLN A 218 -0.66 -3.16 7.68
N GLN A 219 0.39 -2.35 7.53
CA GLN A 219 1.77 -2.84 7.62
C GLN A 219 2.11 -3.35 9.00
N LYS A 220 1.77 -2.61 10.07
CA LYS A 220 1.98 -3.05 11.45
C LYS A 220 1.27 -4.38 11.73
N ASN A 221 0.03 -4.54 11.28
CA ASN A 221 -0.74 -5.78 11.46
C ASN A 221 -0.17 -6.95 10.65
N TRP A 222 0.30 -6.70 9.43
CA TRP A 222 0.92 -7.71 8.59
C TRP A 222 2.25 -8.20 9.16
N ILE A 223 3.10 -7.29 9.58
CA ILE A 223 4.36 -7.61 10.26
C ILE A 223 4.05 -8.33 11.58
N GLY A 224 2.99 -7.90 12.28
CA GLY A 224 2.40 -8.62 13.40
C GLY A 224 3.38 -8.84 14.55
N ARG A 225 4.02 -7.75 15.03
CA ARG A 225 4.87 -7.79 16.20
C ARG A 225 4.07 -8.24 17.42
N SER A 226 4.56 -9.24 18.11
CA SER A 226 4.05 -9.69 19.39
C SER A 226 5.17 -9.79 20.40
N GLU A 227 4.91 -9.38 21.64
CA GLU A 227 5.84 -9.49 22.76
C GLU A 227 5.27 -10.46 23.78
N GLY A 228 6.11 -11.38 24.23
CA GLY A 228 5.72 -12.42 25.16
C GLY A 228 6.93 -13.11 25.77
N ALA A 229 6.79 -14.38 26.05
CA ALA A 229 7.86 -15.21 26.57
C ALA A 229 7.97 -16.57 25.85
N GLU A 230 9.18 -17.04 25.67
CA GLU A 230 9.47 -18.45 25.49
C GLU A 230 9.48 -19.11 26.86
N VAL A 231 8.69 -20.16 27.05
CA VAL A 231 8.56 -20.90 28.30
C VAL A 231 8.96 -22.36 28.08
N LYS A 232 9.81 -22.88 28.95
CA LYS A 232 10.30 -24.27 28.88
C LYS A 232 9.37 -25.19 29.65
N PHE A 233 8.79 -26.15 28.95
CA PHE A 233 8.05 -27.25 29.56
C PHE A 233 8.89 -28.53 29.49
N LYS A 234 9.19 -29.11 30.68
CA LYS A 234 9.90 -30.39 30.73
C LYS A 234 8.95 -31.51 30.37
N LEU A 235 9.32 -32.36 29.43
CA LEU A 235 8.52 -33.54 29.01
C LEU A 235 8.88 -34.75 29.87
N SER A 236 7.95 -35.73 29.92
CA SER A 236 8.18 -37.02 30.63
C SER A 236 9.38 -37.81 30.11
N THR A 237 9.80 -37.57 28.89
CA THR A 237 10.99 -38.18 28.24
C THR A 237 12.31 -37.54 28.69
N GLY A 238 12.24 -36.44 29.43
CA GLY A 238 13.42 -35.62 29.80
C GLY A 238 13.76 -34.53 28.80
N ASP A 239 13.10 -34.47 27.66
CA ASP A 239 13.26 -33.41 26.67
C ASP A 239 12.60 -32.10 27.14
N GLU A 240 13.02 -30.96 26.55
CA GLU A 240 12.38 -29.68 26.75
C GLU A 240 11.54 -29.29 25.53
N MET A 241 10.27 -28.95 25.76
CA MET A 241 9.40 -28.33 24.79
C MET A 241 9.34 -26.85 25.08
N ILE A 242 9.70 -26.03 24.12
CA ILE A 242 9.64 -24.56 24.23
C ILE A 242 8.31 -24.08 23.66
N VAL A 243 7.58 -23.31 24.45
CA VAL A 243 6.30 -22.69 24.08
C VAL A 243 6.46 -21.19 24.03
N TYR A 244 5.95 -20.55 22.99
CA TYR A 244 5.82 -19.09 22.93
C TYR A 244 4.41 -18.68 23.35
N THR A 245 4.32 -17.69 24.24
CA THR A 245 3.04 -17.12 24.67
C THR A 245 3.13 -15.61 24.87
N THR A 246 2.11 -14.88 24.45
CA THR A 246 1.91 -13.46 24.78
C THR A 246 1.19 -13.27 26.11
N ARG A 247 0.67 -14.36 26.70
CA ARG A 247 -0.11 -14.39 27.93
C ARG A 247 0.60 -15.25 29.00
N ALA A 248 1.84 -14.86 29.32
CA ALA A 248 2.62 -15.54 30.36
C ALA A 248 1.91 -15.51 31.73
N ASP A 249 1.12 -14.47 32.01
CA ASP A 249 0.28 -14.33 33.20
C ASP A 249 -0.67 -15.52 33.41
N THR A 250 -1.16 -16.14 32.32
CA THR A 250 -2.14 -17.22 32.40
C THR A 250 -1.52 -18.62 32.58
N LEU A 251 -0.20 -18.74 32.77
CA LEU A 251 0.51 -20.02 32.83
C LEU A 251 -0.03 -20.97 33.92
N PHE A 252 -0.51 -20.44 35.05
CA PHE A 252 -1.16 -21.24 36.10
C PHE A 252 -2.47 -21.88 35.64
N GLY A 253 -3.14 -21.32 34.63
CA GLY A 253 -4.36 -21.84 34.04
C GLY A 253 -4.15 -22.79 32.86
N ALA A 254 -2.89 -23.10 32.51
CA ALA A 254 -2.61 -24.06 31.44
C ALA A 254 -3.00 -25.46 31.85
N THR A 255 -3.87 -26.11 31.08
CA THR A 255 -4.42 -27.44 31.38
C THR A 255 -3.99 -28.52 30.39
N TYR A 256 -3.43 -28.15 29.28
CA TYR A 256 -2.81 -29.03 28.31
C TYR A 256 -1.82 -28.24 27.43
N THR A 257 -1.06 -28.97 26.62
CA THR A 257 -0.15 -28.38 25.62
C THR A 257 -0.41 -29.00 24.25
N VAL A 258 -0.13 -28.24 23.19
CA VAL A 258 -0.33 -28.71 21.83
C VAL A 258 0.90 -28.44 20.99
N MET A 259 1.34 -29.44 20.24
CA MET A 259 2.38 -29.29 19.21
C MET A 259 1.76 -29.30 17.80
N SER A 260 2.42 -28.63 16.87
CA SER A 260 2.18 -28.85 15.43
C SER A 260 2.45 -30.31 15.05
N PRO A 261 1.67 -30.91 14.14
CA PRO A 261 1.93 -32.25 13.65
C PRO A 261 3.34 -32.43 13.05
N GLU A 262 3.97 -31.36 12.60
CA GLU A 262 5.30 -31.35 11.99
C GLU A 262 6.44 -31.12 13.02
N HIS A 263 6.11 -30.98 14.30
CA HIS A 263 7.11 -30.64 15.32
C HIS A 263 8.20 -31.73 15.46
N PRO A 264 9.51 -31.38 15.46
CA PRO A 264 10.60 -32.36 15.47
C PRO A 264 10.65 -33.29 16.70
N LEU A 265 10.15 -32.80 17.85
CA LEU A 265 10.09 -33.60 19.08
C LEU A 265 9.23 -34.85 18.93
N ILE A 266 8.21 -34.85 18.05
CA ILE A 266 7.32 -36.01 17.85
C ILE A 266 8.13 -37.21 17.35
N GLU A 267 8.99 -37.00 16.33
CA GLU A 267 9.85 -38.05 15.81
C GLU A 267 10.91 -38.49 16.82
N LYS A 268 11.47 -37.53 17.57
CA LYS A 268 12.45 -37.81 18.62
C LYS A 268 11.89 -38.69 19.73
N MET A 269 10.61 -38.52 20.05
CA MET A 269 9.93 -39.24 21.15
C MET A 269 9.13 -40.47 20.68
N LYS A 270 9.21 -40.87 19.41
CA LYS A 270 8.35 -41.89 18.83
C LYS A 270 8.26 -43.20 19.63
N ASP A 271 9.39 -43.65 20.17
CA ASP A 271 9.47 -44.88 20.96
C ASP A 271 8.78 -44.81 22.33
N SER A 272 8.52 -43.59 22.81
CA SER A 272 7.81 -43.29 24.06
C SER A 272 6.31 -43.02 23.85
N ILE A 273 5.85 -42.87 22.62
CA ILE A 273 4.46 -42.60 22.24
C ILE A 273 3.77 -43.95 21.97
N THR A 274 2.86 -44.36 22.85
CA THR A 274 2.25 -45.70 22.74
C THR A 274 1.20 -45.83 21.64
N ASN A 275 0.64 -44.70 21.15
CA ASN A 275 -0.30 -44.64 20.04
C ASN A 275 0.33 -44.01 18.77
N TYR A 276 1.60 -44.26 18.50
CA TYR A 276 2.34 -43.58 17.43
C TYR A 276 1.71 -43.80 16.03
N ASP A 277 1.09 -44.93 15.75
CA ASP A 277 0.41 -45.16 14.47
C ASP A 277 -0.76 -44.19 14.24
N GLU A 278 -1.54 -43.89 15.30
CA GLU A 278 -2.59 -42.88 15.23
C GLU A 278 -2.03 -41.47 15.01
N VAL A 279 -0.93 -41.15 15.70
CA VAL A 279 -0.19 -39.90 15.51
C VAL A 279 0.30 -39.73 14.09
N LEU A 280 0.84 -40.78 13.48
CA LEU A 280 1.35 -40.78 12.11
C LEU A 280 0.20 -40.60 11.10
N ALA A 281 -0.93 -41.27 11.31
CA ALA A 281 -2.12 -41.10 10.48
C ALA A 281 -2.62 -39.63 10.53
N TYR A 282 -2.69 -39.04 11.72
CA TYR A 282 -3.09 -37.63 11.86
C TYR A 282 -2.12 -36.67 11.19
N LYS A 283 -0.79 -36.88 11.33
CA LYS A 283 0.25 -36.09 10.63
C LYS A 283 0.04 -36.12 9.12
N THR A 284 -0.25 -37.31 8.58
CA THR A 284 -0.47 -37.50 7.12
C THR A 284 -1.70 -36.73 6.64
N GLU A 285 -2.79 -36.74 7.39
CA GLU A 285 -3.99 -35.98 7.03
C GLU A 285 -3.80 -34.48 7.20
N ALA A 286 -3.13 -34.02 8.27
CA ALA A 286 -2.82 -32.61 8.47
C ALA A 286 -1.92 -32.03 7.38
N ALA A 287 -0.98 -32.82 6.87
CA ALA A 287 -0.08 -32.40 5.79
C ALA A 287 -0.79 -32.14 4.45
N LYS A 288 -2.00 -32.64 4.26
CA LYS A 288 -2.81 -32.38 3.04
C LYS A 288 -3.47 -31.01 3.07
N LYS A 289 -3.62 -30.40 4.26
CA LYS A 289 -4.32 -29.13 4.45
C LYS A 289 -3.36 -27.95 4.30
N SER A 290 -3.82 -26.90 3.63
CA SER A 290 -3.14 -25.59 3.61
C SER A 290 -3.17 -24.92 4.99
N GLU A 291 -2.28 -23.98 5.24
CA GLU A 291 -2.31 -23.20 6.49
C GLU A 291 -3.62 -22.43 6.64
N PHE A 292 -4.19 -21.93 5.55
CA PHE A 292 -5.48 -21.24 5.56
C PHE A 292 -6.63 -22.17 5.98
N GLU A 293 -6.67 -23.39 5.45
CA GLU A 293 -7.67 -24.38 5.86
C GLU A 293 -7.52 -24.76 7.33
N ARG A 294 -6.27 -24.85 7.82
CA ARG A 294 -5.97 -25.19 9.22
C ARG A 294 -6.36 -24.10 10.21
N THR A 295 -6.25 -22.81 9.83
CA THR A 295 -6.44 -21.67 10.74
C THR A 295 -7.78 -20.97 10.58
N GLU A 296 -8.20 -20.71 9.34
CA GLU A 296 -9.37 -19.87 9.06
C GLU A 296 -10.64 -20.67 8.71
N LEU A 297 -10.50 -21.78 7.98
CA LEU A 297 -11.65 -22.57 7.54
C LEU A 297 -12.07 -23.67 8.52
N ALA A 298 -11.19 -24.09 9.43
CA ALA A 298 -11.46 -25.16 10.37
C ALA A 298 -12.49 -24.73 11.41
N LYS A 299 -13.76 -25.15 11.21
CA LYS A 299 -14.85 -24.93 12.17
C LYS A 299 -14.74 -25.82 13.40
N GLU A 300 -14.21 -27.02 13.24
CA GLU A 300 -14.00 -27.97 14.32
C GLU A 300 -12.52 -28.18 14.64
N LYS A 301 -12.18 -28.14 15.92
CA LYS A 301 -10.81 -28.43 16.37
C LYS A 301 -10.61 -29.96 16.38
N THR A 302 -9.52 -30.40 15.73
CA THR A 302 -9.11 -31.81 15.70
C THR A 302 -7.75 -31.97 16.38
N GLY A 303 -7.45 -33.15 16.85
CA GLY A 303 -6.14 -33.42 17.47
C GLY A 303 -6.05 -34.84 17.97
N VAL A 304 -4.82 -35.29 18.25
CA VAL A 304 -4.51 -36.59 18.83
C VAL A 304 -3.63 -36.38 20.06
N LYS A 305 -3.98 -37.04 21.15
CA LYS A 305 -3.15 -37.04 22.37
C LYS A 305 -1.93 -37.93 22.15
N LEU A 306 -0.78 -37.49 22.61
CA LEU A 306 0.43 -38.31 22.64
C LEU A 306 0.38 -39.18 23.90
N GLU A 307 -0.12 -40.42 23.77
CA GLU A 307 -0.22 -41.32 24.92
C GLU A 307 1.17 -41.74 25.42
N GLY A 308 1.38 -41.69 26.74
CA GLY A 308 2.66 -41.92 27.39
C GLY A 308 3.50 -40.65 27.60
N ILE A 309 3.11 -39.51 26.98
CA ILE A 309 3.81 -38.23 27.09
C ILE A 309 2.98 -37.24 27.91
N TYR A 310 3.64 -36.55 28.85
CA TYR A 310 3.11 -35.38 29.54
C TYR A 310 4.16 -34.26 29.63
N ALA A 311 3.69 -33.05 29.68
CA ALA A 311 4.50 -31.85 29.94
C ALA A 311 4.33 -31.41 31.39
N VAL A 312 5.36 -30.88 32.00
CA VAL A 312 5.30 -30.33 33.36
C VAL A 312 5.18 -28.81 33.30
N ASN A 313 4.10 -28.29 33.85
CA ASN A 313 3.89 -26.84 33.94
C ASN A 313 4.99 -26.24 34.85
N PRO A 314 5.83 -25.33 34.37
CA PRO A 314 6.94 -24.80 35.12
C PRO A 314 6.51 -23.89 36.29
N ALA A 315 5.27 -23.38 36.30
CA ALA A 315 4.78 -22.50 37.36
C ALA A 315 4.31 -23.28 38.61
N ASN A 316 3.65 -24.42 38.44
CA ASN A 316 3.01 -25.14 39.54
C ASN A 316 3.31 -26.65 39.58
N GLY A 317 4.16 -27.16 38.68
CA GLY A 317 4.52 -28.57 38.61
C GLY A 317 3.43 -29.53 38.11
N ALA A 318 2.31 -29.03 37.65
CA ALA A 318 1.20 -29.86 37.15
C ALA A 318 1.61 -30.64 35.91
N LYS A 319 1.19 -31.91 35.84
CA LYS A 319 1.37 -32.75 34.65
C LYS A 319 0.24 -32.51 33.65
N LEU A 320 0.60 -32.00 32.49
CA LEU A 320 -0.30 -31.63 31.42
C LEU A 320 -0.27 -32.66 30.28
N PRO A 321 -1.39 -33.13 29.74
CA PRO A 321 -1.41 -33.93 28.54
C PRO A 321 -0.86 -33.14 27.36
N VAL A 322 -0.18 -33.84 26.45
CA VAL A 322 0.37 -33.27 25.23
C VAL A 322 -0.43 -33.77 24.04
N PHE A 323 -0.90 -32.86 23.22
CA PHE A 323 -1.62 -33.16 21.97
C PHE A 323 -0.81 -32.72 20.77
N ILE A 324 -1.14 -33.26 19.61
CA ILE A 324 -0.86 -32.67 18.31
C ILE A 324 -2.17 -32.17 17.70
N SER A 325 -2.13 -31.02 17.05
CA SER A 325 -3.28 -30.49 16.34
C SER A 325 -2.88 -29.62 15.16
N ASP A 326 -3.67 -29.67 14.10
CA ASP A 326 -3.43 -28.96 12.86
C ASP A 326 -3.62 -27.44 12.95
N TYR A 327 -4.28 -26.91 13.98
CA TYR A 327 -4.38 -25.47 14.21
C TYR A 327 -3.09 -24.83 14.76
N VAL A 328 -2.14 -25.64 15.22
CA VAL A 328 -0.81 -25.17 15.63
C VAL A 328 0.15 -25.32 14.44
N LEU A 329 0.81 -24.23 14.07
CA LEU A 329 1.70 -24.19 12.93
C LEU A 329 3.16 -24.25 13.37
N VAL A 330 3.96 -25.12 12.75
CA VAL A 330 5.41 -25.18 12.99
C VAL A 330 6.14 -23.91 12.54
N THR A 331 5.54 -23.17 11.63
CA THR A 331 6.06 -21.93 11.05
C THR A 331 5.82 -20.69 11.90
N TYR A 332 5.05 -20.81 12.99
CA TYR A 332 4.77 -19.69 13.89
C TYR A 332 5.24 -20.00 15.32
N GLY A 333 6.02 -19.08 15.89
CA GLY A 333 6.60 -19.24 17.22
C GLY A 333 7.55 -20.43 17.31
N THR A 334 7.27 -21.34 18.21
CA THR A 334 8.08 -22.56 18.45
C THR A 334 7.42 -23.82 17.87
N GLY A 335 6.28 -23.71 17.23
CA GLY A 335 5.49 -24.86 16.79
C GLY A 335 4.81 -25.63 17.95
N ALA A 336 4.79 -25.05 19.16
CA ALA A 336 4.11 -25.58 20.32
C ALA A 336 3.45 -24.46 21.12
N ILE A 337 2.31 -24.76 21.75
CA ILE A 337 1.57 -23.83 22.57
C ILE A 337 1.22 -24.44 23.92
N MET A 338 1.08 -23.60 24.94
CA MET A 338 0.32 -23.91 26.15
C MET A 338 -1.14 -23.52 25.89
N ALA A 339 -2.06 -24.27 26.37
CA ALA A 339 -3.48 -24.03 26.17
C ALA A 339 -4.14 -23.63 27.49
N VAL A 340 -4.88 -22.53 27.46
CA VAL A 340 -5.55 -21.94 28.63
C VAL A 340 -7.04 -21.74 28.32
N PRO A 341 -7.86 -22.77 28.45
CA PRO A 341 -9.27 -22.76 28.02
C PRO A 341 -10.12 -21.65 28.61
N ALA A 342 -9.85 -21.23 29.84
CA ALA A 342 -10.60 -20.16 30.49
C ALA A 342 -10.36 -18.78 29.82
N HIS A 343 -9.27 -18.60 29.05
CA HIS A 343 -8.83 -17.30 28.53
C HIS A 343 -8.50 -17.27 27.04
N ASP A 344 -8.72 -18.37 26.31
CA ASP A 344 -8.65 -18.45 24.84
C ASP A 344 -9.82 -19.27 24.32
N SER A 345 -10.60 -18.69 23.41
CA SER A 345 -11.80 -19.35 22.85
C SER A 345 -11.51 -20.62 22.07
N ARG A 346 -10.36 -20.66 21.37
CA ARG A 346 -9.93 -21.84 20.58
C ARG A 346 -9.55 -22.98 21.52
N ASP A 347 -8.88 -22.63 22.63
CA ASP A 347 -8.49 -23.60 23.66
C ASP A 347 -9.72 -24.11 24.40
N LEU A 348 -10.71 -23.25 24.64
CA LEU A 348 -11.98 -23.64 25.24
C LEU A 348 -12.75 -24.67 24.41
N ASP A 349 -12.86 -24.42 23.09
CA ASP A 349 -13.52 -25.34 22.15
C ASP A 349 -12.84 -26.70 22.13
N PHE A 350 -11.49 -26.70 22.09
CA PHE A 350 -10.70 -27.91 22.15
C PHE A 350 -10.86 -28.63 23.48
N ALA A 351 -10.76 -27.90 24.60
CA ALA A 351 -10.93 -28.48 25.94
C ALA A 351 -12.34 -29.12 26.14
N LYS A 352 -13.40 -28.48 25.64
CA LYS A 352 -14.75 -29.05 25.65
C LYS A 352 -14.84 -30.34 24.85
N LYS A 353 -14.25 -30.39 23.66
CA LYS A 353 -14.23 -31.57 22.80
C LYS A 353 -13.51 -32.76 23.42
N PHE A 354 -12.37 -32.51 24.07
CA PHE A 354 -11.52 -33.54 24.65
C PHE A 354 -11.76 -33.73 26.17
N ASN A 355 -12.77 -33.07 26.73
CA ASN A 355 -13.18 -33.13 28.13
C ASN A 355 -12.02 -32.79 29.09
N LEU A 356 -11.27 -31.70 28.80
CA LEU A 356 -10.14 -31.24 29.55
C LEU A 356 -10.51 -30.18 30.60
N PRO A 357 -9.75 -30.02 31.70
CA PRO A 357 -10.06 -29.06 32.75
C PRO A 357 -10.03 -27.62 32.22
N ILE A 358 -10.84 -26.75 32.81
CA ILE A 358 -10.93 -25.31 32.55
C ILE A 358 -10.69 -24.58 33.87
N ILE A 359 -9.58 -23.87 34.00
CA ILE A 359 -9.14 -23.20 35.23
C ILE A 359 -9.12 -21.69 35.01
N GLU A 360 -9.98 -20.96 35.73
CA GLU A 360 -9.96 -19.49 35.71
C GLU A 360 -8.73 -18.96 36.45
N VAL A 361 -7.98 -18.08 35.77
CA VAL A 361 -6.81 -17.38 36.34
C VAL A 361 -6.86 -15.86 36.17
N VAL A 362 -7.84 -15.35 35.47
CA VAL A 362 -8.15 -13.91 35.35
C VAL A 362 -9.63 -13.71 35.67
N SER A 363 -9.92 -12.91 36.68
CA SER A 363 -11.30 -12.58 37.07
C SER A 363 -11.91 -11.55 36.12
N GLY A 364 -13.25 -11.61 35.99
CA GLY A 364 -14.00 -10.63 35.17
C GLY A 364 -14.94 -11.26 34.15
N GLY A 365 -14.77 -12.54 33.83
CA GLY A 365 -15.72 -13.32 33.04
C GLY A 365 -16.99 -13.68 33.81
N LYS A 366 -18.09 -13.92 33.09
CA LYS A 366 -19.35 -14.37 33.71
C LYS A 366 -19.32 -15.86 34.13
N ASN A 367 -18.89 -16.69 33.18
CA ASN A 367 -18.74 -18.13 33.38
C ASN A 367 -17.71 -18.70 32.41
N VAL A 368 -16.49 -18.88 32.84
CA VAL A 368 -15.35 -19.34 31.98
C VAL A 368 -15.52 -20.80 31.51
N GLN A 369 -16.47 -21.56 32.09
CA GLN A 369 -16.81 -22.90 31.63
C GLN A 369 -17.65 -22.87 30.33
N GLU A 370 -18.36 -21.79 30.09
CA GLU A 370 -19.21 -21.60 28.91
C GLU A 370 -18.56 -20.73 27.85
N GLU A 371 -17.93 -19.61 28.25
CA GLU A 371 -17.30 -18.61 27.40
C GLU A 371 -15.97 -18.17 27.97
N ALA A 372 -14.93 -18.22 27.14
CA ALA A 372 -13.59 -17.78 27.54
C ALA A 372 -13.55 -16.26 27.80
N TYR A 373 -12.92 -15.86 28.92
CA TYR A 373 -12.66 -14.46 29.20
C TYR A 373 -11.35 -14.03 28.51
N THR A 374 -11.48 -13.38 27.36
CA THR A 374 -10.36 -13.06 26.47
C THR A 374 -9.85 -11.62 26.58
N ASP A 375 -10.40 -10.78 27.48
CA ASP A 375 -9.95 -9.40 27.65
C ASP A 375 -8.51 -9.40 28.22
N VAL A 376 -7.58 -8.87 27.44
CA VAL A 376 -6.14 -8.81 27.78
C VAL A 376 -5.77 -7.58 28.61
N TYR A 377 -6.70 -6.68 28.86
CA TYR A 377 -6.45 -5.41 29.54
C TYR A 377 -7.15 -5.28 30.89
N LYS A 378 -8.20 -6.05 31.10
CA LYS A 378 -9.06 -5.97 32.29
C LYS A 378 -9.02 -7.28 33.10
N GLY A 379 -9.35 -7.17 34.37
CA GLY A 379 -9.37 -8.29 35.30
C GLY A 379 -8.11 -8.34 36.16
N ASN A 380 -8.23 -9.07 37.28
CA ASN A 380 -7.14 -9.32 38.20
C ASN A 380 -6.85 -10.82 38.23
N MET A 381 -5.61 -11.16 38.51
CA MET A 381 -5.17 -12.54 38.61
C MET A 381 -5.83 -13.24 39.81
N VAL A 382 -6.28 -14.45 39.58
CA VAL A 382 -6.82 -15.38 40.57
C VAL A 382 -6.22 -16.77 40.35
N ASN A 383 -6.21 -17.63 41.33
CA ASN A 383 -5.66 -19.01 41.27
C ASN A 383 -4.23 -19.08 40.69
N SER A 384 -3.42 -18.03 40.89
CA SER A 384 -2.12 -17.83 40.27
C SER A 384 -1.01 -17.48 41.28
N GLU A 385 -1.10 -18.02 42.50
CA GLU A 385 -0.11 -17.89 43.57
C GLU A 385 0.38 -16.45 43.77
N PHE A 386 1.66 -16.19 43.47
CA PHE A 386 2.29 -14.86 43.63
C PHE A 386 1.75 -13.77 42.72
N LEU A 387 0.99 -14.12 41.69
CA LEU A 387 0.33 -13.15 40.80
C LEU A 387 -1.06 -12.75 41.32
N ASN A 388 -1.65 -13.46 42.27
CA ASN A 388 -3.00 -13.20 42.74
C ASN A 388 -3.21 -11.74 43.14
N GLY A 389 -4.28 -11.14 42.65
CA GLY A 389 -4.66 -9.76 42.91
C GLY A 389 -4.01 -8.73 41.97
N LEU A 390 -2.96 -9.08 41.24
CA LEU A 390 -2.35 -8.17 40.25
C LEU A 390 -3.29 -7.98 39.05
N PRO A 391 -3.40 -6.75 38.53
CA PRO A 391 -4.01 -6.51 37.20
C PRO A 391 -3.22 -7.26 36.11
N VAL A 392 -3.91 -7.73 35.08
CA VAL A 392 -3.28 -8.45 33.94
C VAL A 392 -2.07 -7.73 33.38
N LYS A 393 -2.17 -6.40 33.21
CA LYS A 393 -1.09 -5.55 32.68
C LYS A 393 0.20 -5.63 33.53
N GLU A 394 0.09 -5.83 34.81
CA GLU A 394 1.23 -5.96 35.72
C GLU A 394 1.68 -7.42 35.87
N ALA A 395 0.74 -8.35 35.78
CA ALA A 395 0.99 -9.78 35.90
C ALA A 395 1.87 -10.34 34.76
N ILE A 396 1.65 -9.88 33.51
CA ILE A 396 2.43 -10.32 32.34
C ILE A 396 3.93 -10.06 32.56
N PRO A 397 4.42 -8.83 32.76
CA PRO A 397 5.84 -8.58 32.98
C PRO A 397 6.38 -9.26 34.26
N THR A 398 5.60 -9.31 35.33
CA THR A 398 5.98 -9.98 36.59
C THR A 398 6.24 -11.46 36.35
N MET A 399 5.35 -12.14 35.58
CA MET A 399 5.56 -13.56 35.28
C MET A 399 6.77 -13.79 34.37
N ILE A 400 7.00 -12.93 33.38
CA ILE A 400 8.16 -13.03 32.50
C ILE A 400 9.46 -12.89 33.32
N GLU A 401 9.53 -11.89 34.18
CA GLU A 401 10.69 -11.69 35.07
C GLU A 401 10.92 -12.89 36.01
N TRP A 402 9.85 -13.47 36.55
CA TRP A 402 9.94 -14.67 37.36
C TRP A 402 10.50 -15.86 36.56
N LEU A 403 10.00 -16.09 35.35
CA LEU A 403 10.48 -17.14 34.42
C LEU A 403 11.97 -16.97 34.12
N GLU A 404 12.41 -15.73 33.87
CA GLU A 404 13.82 -15.42 33.61
C GLU A 404 14.70 -15.70 34.83
N LYS A 405 14.29 -15.28 36.03
CA LYS A 405 15.00 -15.52 37.30
C LYS A 405 15.13 -17.01 37.62
N GLN A 406 14.12 -17.81 37.25
CA GLN A 406 14.14 -19.25 37.47
C GLN A 406 14.85 -20.03 36.33
N GLY A 407 15.26 -19.38 35.25
CA GLY A 407 15.84 -20.03 34.07
C GLY A 407 14.84 -20.89 33.28
N LEU A 408 13.52 -20.68 33.52
CA LEU A 408 12.43 -21.44 32.96
C LEU A 408 11.85 -20.79 31.71
N GLY A 409 12.30 -19.61 31.36
CA GLY A 409 11.86 -18.87 30.18
C GLY A 409 12.65 -17.60 29.93
N LYS A 410 12.33 -16.90 28.90
CA LYS A 410 12.91 -15.59 28.57
C LYS A 410 11.92 -14.75 27.77
N ARG A 411 12.04 -13.43 27.92
CA ARG A 411 11.30 -12.48 27.07
C ARG A 411 11.63 -12.70 25.61
N LYS A 412 10.63 -12.63 24.75
CA LYS A 412 10.79 -12.83 23.32
C LYS A 412 9.84 -11.93 22.53
N VAL A 413 10.37 -11.30 21.51
CA VAL A 413 9.59 -10.62 20.47
C VAL A 413 9.51 -11.55 19.26
N ASN A 414 8.31 -11.77 18.76
CA ASN A 414 8.03 -12.52 17.54
C ASN A 414 7.29 -11.66 16.52
N PHE A 415 7.38 -12.05 15.28
CA PHE A 415 6.69 -11.43 14.16
C PHE A 415 5.89 -12.48 13.40
N LYS A 416 4.72 -12.09 12.88
CA LYS A 416 3.95 -12.92 11.94
C LYS A 416 4.58 -12.93 10.55
N LEU A 417 5.27 -11.83 10.20
CA LEU A 417 6.00 -11.70 8.95
C LEU A 417 6.96 -12.88 8.79
N ARG A 418 7.01 -13.44 7.60
CA ARG A 418 7.94 -14.51 7.22
C ARG A 418 8.90 -14.00 6.17
N ASP A 419 10.01 -14.73 6.00
CA ASP A 419 10.95 -14.44 4.94
C ASP A 419 10.27 -14.52 3.58
N TRP A 420 10.68 -13.63 2.70
CA TRP A 420 10.06 -13.47 1.38
C TRP A 420 10.47 -14.61 0.45
N VAL A 421 9.49 -15.42 0.01
CA VAL A 421 9.67 -16.43 -1.04
C VAL A 421 9.97 -15.74 -2.36
N PHE A 422 11.23 -15.73 -2.76
CA PHE A 422 11.73 -14.83 -3.77
C PHE A 422 11.82 -15.42 -5.17
N SER A 423 12.25 -16.67 -5.35
CA SER A 423 12.43 -17.25 -6.69
C SER A 423 11.11 -17.68 -7.36
N ARG A 424 11.08 -17.63 -8.69
CA ARG A 424 9.96 -18.05 -9.54
C ARG A 424 10.43 -19.02 -10.61
N GLN A 425 9.66 -20.06 -10.83
CA GLN A 425 9.91 -21.09 -11.85
C GLN A 425 9.32 -20.65 -13.19
N ARG A 426 9.79 -19.51 -13.68
CA ARG A 426 9.28 -18.84 -14.89
C ARG A 426 10.43 -18.30 -15.72
N TYR A 427 10.16 -18.05 -17.01
CA TYR A 427 11.15 -17.50 -17.93
C TYR A 427 11.21 -15.98 -17.88
N TRP A 428 10.05 -15.31 -17.91
CA TRP A 428 9.96 -13.84 -18.03
C TRP A 428 10.13 -13.15 -16.68
N GLY A 429 11.35 -13.06 -16.26
CA GLY A 429 11.80 -12.44 -15.00
C GLY A 429 13.31 -12.24 -15.02
N GLU A 430 13.84 -11.43 -14.10
CA GLU A 430 15.27 -11.21 -13.98
C GLU A 430 15.97 -12.53 -13.60
N PRO A 431 17.01 -12.98 -14.36
CA PRO A 431 17.79 -14.14 -13.97
C PRO A 431 18.51 -13.93 -12.63
N ILE A 432 18.52 -14.95 -11.80
CA ILE A 432 19.26 -14.93 -10.54
C ILE A 432 20.75 -15.14 -10.84
N PRO A 433 21.64 -14.18 -10.50
CA PRO A 433 23.03 -14.19 -10.94
C PRO A 433 23.92 -15.08 -10.07
N LEU A 434 23.52 -16.34 -9.89
CA LEU A 434 24.25 -17.34 -9.10
C LEU A 434 24.49 -18.60 -9.93
N VAL A 435 25.57 -19.30 -9.60
CA VAL A 435 25.87 -20.62 -10.13
C VAL A 435 26.03 -21.63 -9.00
N HIS A 436 25.59 -22.83 -9.22
CA HIS A 436 25.80 -23.97 -8.32
C HIS A 436 27.00 -24.81 -8.77
N CYS A 437 27.95 -25.03 -7.87
CA CYS A 437 29.10 -25.85 -8.05
C CYS A 437 29.10 -26.97 -6.99
N ASP A 438 29.29 -28.21 -7.38
CA ASP A 438 29.29 -29.35 -6.43
C ASP A 438 30.35 -29.23 -5.34
N LYS A 439 31.45 -28.53 -5.63
CA LYS A 439 32.54 -28.28 -4.67
C LYS A 439 32.33 -27.05 -3.82
N CYS A 440 31.81 -25.97 -4.39
CA CYS A 440 31.75 -24.63 -3.76
C CYS A 440 30.34 -24.24 -3.26
N GLY A 441 29.31 -25.05 -3.64
CA GLY A 441 27.91 -24.68 -3.41
C GLY A 441 27.46 -23.50 -4.31
N TRP A 442 26.58 -22.66 -3.81
CA TRP A 442 26.11 -21.47 -4.53
C TRP A 442 27.17 -20.37 -4.52
N VAL A 443 27.53 -19.92 -5.70
CA VAL A 443 28.59 -18.92 -5.94
C VAL A 443 28.02 -17.77 -6.77
N PRO A 444 28.22 -16.50 -6.36
CA PRO A 444 27.81 -15.35 -7.16
C PRO A 444 28.68 -15.25 -8.43
N ILE A 445 28.05 -14.87 -9.53
CA ILE A 445 28.82 -14.48 -10.72
C ILE A 445 29.55 -13.16 -10.43
N PRO A 446 30.71 -12.90 -11.09
CA PRO A 446 31.41 -11.62 -10.93
C PRO A 446 30.52 -10.44 -11.33
N GLU A 447 30.56 -9.35 -10.55
CA GLU A 447 29.77 -8.14 -10.85
C GLU A 447 30.09 -7.55 -12.24
N SER A 448 31.31 -7.74 -12.72
CA SER A 448 31.76 -7.35 -14.06
C SER A 448 31.06 -8.10 -15.20
N GLU A 449 30.44 -9.23 -14.91
CA GLU A 449 29.71 -10.05 -15.89
C GLU A 449 28.20 -9.73 -15.90
N LEU A 450 27.73 -8.79 -15.05
CA LEU A 450 26.36 -8.33 -15.10
C LEU A 450 26.12 -7.38 -16.29
N PRO A 451 24.96 -7.45 -16.94
CA PRO A 451 23.81 -8.30 -16.61
C PRO A 451 23.97 -9.74 -17.10
N LEU A 452 23.51 -10.72 -16.31
CA LEU A 452 23.23 -12.05 -16.79
C LEU A 452 21.92 -12.00 -17.58
N GLU A 453 22.00 -12.10 -18.90
CA GLU A 453 20.84 -11.98 -19.77
C GLU A 453 20.07 -13.31 -19.91
N LEU A 454 18.75 -13.20 -20.18
CA LEU A 454 17.91 -14.34 -20.52
C LEU A 454 18.32 -14.94 -21.88
N PRO A 455 18.44 -16.26 -21.99
CA PRO A 455 18.68 -16.90 -23.27
C PRO A 455 17.42 -16.89 -24.14
N GLU A 456 17.58 -16.89 -25.44
CA GLU A 456 16.48 -17.16 -26.36
C GLU A 456 16.08 -18.64 -26.24
N ILE A 457 14.80 -18.92 -25.98
CA ILE A 457 14.24 -20.27 -25.89
C ILE A 457 12.99 -20.42 -26.74
N GLU A 458 12.74 -21.63 -27.26
CA GLU A 458 11.61 -21.89 -28.16
C GLU A 458 10.27 -21.97 -27.43
N THR A 459 10.25 -22.42 -26.17
CA THR A 459 9.03 -22.64 -25.39
C THR A 459 9.16 -22.02 -23.99
N PHE A 460 8.10 -21.36 -23.53
CA PHE A 460 8.04 -20.69 -22.24
C PHE A 460 7.17 -21.45 -21.21
N GLU A 461 6.67 -22.64 -21.58
CA GLU A 461 5.81 -23.43 -20.71
C GLU A 461 6.63 -24.04 -19.56
N PRO A 462 6.19 -23.88 -18.29
CA PRO A 462 6.79 -24.60 -17.17
C PRO A 462 6.73 -26.10 -17.38
N GLY A 463 7.70 -26.84 -16.82
CA GLY A 463 7.68 -28.27 -16.77
C GLY A 463 6.45 -28.86 -16.07
N GLU A 464 6.16 -30.14 -16.24
CA GLU A 464 4.98 -30.79 -15.64
C GLU A 464 4.99 -30.73 -14.12
N ASN A 465 6.16 -30.84 -13.51
CA ASN A 465 6.33 -30.68 -12.06
C ASN A 465 6.60 -29.24 -11.63
N GLY A 466 6.46 -28.27 -12.55
CA GLY A 466 6.72 -26.87 -12.32
C GLY A 466 8.22 -26.53 -12.29
N GLU A 467 9.02 -27.20 -13.13
CA GLU A 467 10.38 -26.77 -13.41
C GLU A 467 10.35 -25.51 -14.27
N SER A 468 11.35 -24.64 -14.05
CA SER A 468 11.52 -23.44 -14.88
C SER A 468 11.73 -23.81 -16.35
N PRO A 469 11.14 -23.05 -17.30
CA PRO A 469 11.45 -23.20 -18.71
C PRO A 469 12.95 -23.10 -19.01
N LEU A 470 13.70 -22.31 -18.24
CA LEU A 470 15.15 -22.17 -18.35
C LEU A 470 15.89 -23.49 -18.08
N ALA A 471 15.30 -24.44 -17.34
CA ALA A 471 15.91 -25.74 -17.09
C ALA A 471 16.15 -26.57 -18.36
N LYS A 472 15.58 -26.17 -19.49
CA LYS A 472 15.78 -26.77 -20.81
C LYS A 472 16.84 -26.09 -21.67
N ALA A 473 17.36 -24.96 -21.24
CA ALA A 473 18.38 -24.18 -21.96
C ALA A 473 19.80 -24.66 -21.60
N TYR A 474 20.13 -25.88 -21.97
CA TYR A 474 21.37 -26.57 -21.54
C TYR A 474 22.63 -25.76 -21.81
N ASP A 475 22.76 -25.19 -23.02
CA ASP A 475 23.93 -24.37 -23.40
C ASP A 475 24.09 -23.12 -22.52
N TRP A 476 22.95 -22.56 -22.01
CA TRP A 476 22.98 -21.42 -21.11
C TRP A 476 23.23 -21.84 -19.66
N ILE A 477 22.71 -23.00 -19.23
CA ILE A 477 22.83 -23.48 -17.84
C ILE A 477 24.27 -23.82 -17.52
N GLU A 478 24.95 -24.57 -18.41
CA GLU A 478 26.30 -25.05 -18.16
C GLU A 478 27.32 -23.90 -18.20
N THR A 479 28.14 -23.82 -17.17
CA THR A 479 29.12 -22.75 -17.03
C THR A 479 30.31 -23.20 -16.17
N THR A 480 31.23 -22.27 -15.94
CA THR A 480 32.42 -22.50 -15.10
C THR A 480 32.20 -21.81 -13.75
N CYS A 481 32.54 -22.46 -12.67
CA CYS A 481 32.51 -21.90 -11.33
C CYS A 481 33.51 -20.74 -11.19
N PRO A 482 33.05 -19.53 -10.85
CA PRO A 482 33.97 -18.39 -10.67
C PRO A 482 34.96 -18.56 -9.51
N CYS A 483 34.65 -19.44 -8.56
CA CYS A 483 35.50 -19.70 -7.38
C CYS A 483 36.62 -20.71 -7.65
N CYS A 484 36.29 -21.86 -8.23
CA CYS A 484 37.27 -22.97 -8.37
C CYS A 484 37.60 -23.33 -9.81
N GLY A 485 36.99 -22.73 -10.82
CA GLY A 485 37.21 -23.06 -12.23
C GLY A 485 36.61 -24.39 -12.69
N GLY A 486 35.91 -25.10 -11.81
CA GLY A 486 35.27 -26.36 -12.13
C GLY A 486 33.92 -26.18 -12.84
N LYS A 487 33.29 -27.31 -13.22
CA LYS A 487 31.92 -27.27 -13.78
C LYS A 487 30.93 -26.69 -12.78
N ALA A 488 30.01 -25.89 -13.29
CA ALA A 488 28.94 -25.31 -12.52
C ALA A 488 27.68 -25.11 -13.39
N GLN A 489 26.54 -24.89 -12.76
CA GLN A 489 25.28 -24.66 -13.43
C GLN A 489 24.67 -23.37 -12.96
N ARG A 490 24.15 -22.54 -13.88
CA ARG A 490 23.41 -21.36 -13.56
C ARG A 490 22.09 -21.69 -12.88
N GLU A 491 21.66 -20.81 -11.99
CA GLU A 491 20.30 -20.87 -11.42
C GLU A 491 19.27 -20.74 -12.55
N THR A 492 18.24 -21.58 -12.52
CA THR A 492 17.19 -21.61 -13.54
C THR A 492 15.90 -20.93 -13.09
N ASP A 493 15.75 -20.63 -11.81
CA ASP A 493 14.69 -19.76 -11.31
C ASP A 493 14.99 -18.30 -11.63
N THR A 494 13.94 -17.49 -11.80
CA THR A 494 14.03 -16.05 -11.98
C THR A 494 13.54 -15.31 -10.73
N MET A 495 13.83 -14.03 -10.63
CA MET A 495 13.32 -13.17 -9.59
C MET A 495 11.83 -12.88 -9.83
N PRO A 496 11.06 -12.55 -8.78
CA PRO A 496 9.68 -12.11 -8.96
C PRO A 496 9.65 -10.72 -9.60
N GLN A 497 8.56 -10.38 -10.24
CA GLN A 497 8.28 -9.03 -10.74
C GLN A 497 8.55 -7.94 -9.68
N TRP A 498 8.28 -8.25 -8.39
CA TRP A 498 8.50 -7.37 -7.26
C TRP A 498 9.98 -6.99 -7.02
N ALA A 499 10.93 -7.73 -7.56
CA ALA A 499 12.34 -7.40 -7.46
C ALA A 499 12.66 -6.10 -8.21
N GLY A 500 12.31 -6.04 -9.49
CA GLY A 500 12.48 -4.84 -10.30
C GLY A 500 11.73 -3.63 -9.74
N SER A 501 10.51 -3.84 -9.25
CA SER A 501 9.70 -2.74 -8.67
C SER A 501 10.14 -2.30 -7.27
N SER A 502 11.04 -3.03 -6.60
CA SER A 502 11.48 -2.67 -5.25
C SER A 502 12.49 -1.52 -5.18
N TRP A 503 13.04 -1.05 -6.30
CA TRP A 503 14.06 -0.03 -6.32
C TRP A 503 13.93 0.98 -7.47
N TYR A 504 12.93 0.90 -8.32
CA TYR A 504 12.75 1.71 -9.53
C TYR A 504 12.76 3.23 -9.27
N PHE A 505 12.28 3.66 -8.12
CA PHE A 505 12.31 5.06 -7.69
C PHE A 505 13.73 5.62 -7.55
N LEU A 506 14.72 4.76 -7.29
CA LEU A 506 16.14 5.15 -7.29
C LEU A 506 16.65 5.27 -8.72
N ARG A 507 16.27 4.35 -9.61
CA ARG A 507 16.70 4.38 -11.02
C ARG A 507 16.21 5.62 -11.76
N TYR A 508 14.99 6.08 -11.45
CA TYR A 508 14.49 7.34 -12.00
C TYR A 508 15.38 8.57 -11.71
N MET A 509 16.15 8.53 -10.63
CA MET A 509 17.04 9.64 -10.28
C MET A 509 18.22 9.78 -11.25
N ASP A 510 18.65 8.64 -11.87
CA ASP A 510 19.78 8.60 -12.81
C ASP A 510 19.66 7.37 -13.73
N PRO A 511 18.70 7.36 -14.68
CA PRO A 511 18.31 6.16 -15.41
C PRO A 511 19.35 5.67 -16.43
N HIS A 512 20.26 6.53 -16.85
CA HIS A 512 21.27 6.23 -17.87
C HIS A 512 22.66 5.94 -17.29
N ASN A 513 22.77 5.75 -15.99
CA ASN A 513 24.03 5.45 -15.34
C ASN A 513 24.43 3.97 -15.55
N ASP A 514 25.57 3.73 -16.17
CA ASP A 514 26.08 2.38 -16.42
C ASP A 514 27.05 1.88 -15.34
N GLU A 515 27.51 2.76 -14.45
CA GLU A 515 28.51 2.45 -13.42
C GLU A 515 27.89 2.11 -12.07
N ALA A 516 26.69 2.64 -11.79
CA ALA A 516 25.96 2.43 -10.55
C ALA A 516 24.45 2.38 -10.82
N LEU A 517 23.67 1.90 -9.84
CA LEU A 517 22.19 1.93 -9.92
C LEU A 517 21.64 3.36 -10.08
N ALA A 518 22.34 4.32 -9.51
CA ALA A 518 22.27 5.77 -9.71
C ALA A 518 23.51 6.38 -9.09
N SER A 519 23.93 7.55 -9.56
CA SER A 519 25.07 8.27 -8.99
C SER A 519 24.79 8.72 -7.56
N LYS A 520 25.82 8.76 -6.73
CA LYS A 520 25.70 9.26 -5.36
C LYS A 520 25.12 10.67 -5.33
N GLU A 521 25.54 11.52 -6.24
CA GLU A 521 25.05 12.88 -6.38
C GLU A 521 23.55 12.95 -6.64
N ALA A 522 23.03 12.12 -7.55
CA ALA A 522 21.60 12.05 -7.84
C ALA A 522 20.80 11.49 -6.65
N LEU A 523 21.35 10.48 -5.99
CA LEU A 523 20.72 9.89 -4.79
C LEU A 523 20.65 10.91 -3.64
N GLU A 524 21.71 11.67 -3.39
CA GLU A 524 21.75 12.70 -2.35
C GLU A 524 20.81 13.88 -2.67
N TYR A 525 20.68 14.25 -3.94
CA TYR A 525 19.84 15.36 -4.34
C TYR A 525 18.34 15.01 -4.32
N TRP A 526 17.96 13.85 -4.89
CA TRP A 526 16.56 13.50 -5.09
C TRP A 526 15.93 12.75 -3.94
N SER A 527 16.71 12.01 -3.12
CA SER A 527 16.15 11.22 -2.00
C SER A 527 15.73 12.12 -0.83
N PRO A 528 14.70 11.71 -0.11
CA PRO A 528 13.72 10.69 -0.43
C PRO A 528 12.68 11.19 -1.45
N VAL A 529 11.82 10.28 -1.95
CA VAL A 529 10.61 10.65 -2.69
C VAL A 529 9.69 11.47 -1.79
N ASP A 530 9.30 12.67 -2.23
CA ASP A 530 8.49 13.58 -1.39
C ASP A 530 7.03 13.13 -1.30
N TRP A 531 6.43 12.71 -2.42
CA TRP A 531 5.05 12.24 -2.44
C TRP A 531 4.87 11.06 -3.41
N TYR A 532 4.34 9.97 -2.89
CA TYR A 532 4.06 8.75 -3.63
C TYR A 532 2.58 8.35 -3.50
N ASN A 533 1.90 8.13 -4.62
CA ASN A 533 0.51 7.66 -4.64
C ASN A 533 0.38 6.32 -5.35
N GLY A 534 -0.45 5.43 -4.83
CA GLY A 534 -0.72 4.14 -5.43
C GLY A 534 -1.85 3.37 -4.77
N GLY A 535 -2.09 2.15 -5.25
CA GLY A 535 -3.16 1.29 -4.78
C GLY A 535 -2.98 0.80 -3.34
N MET A 536 -4.09 0.56 -2.64
CA MET A 536 -4.08 0.00 -1.29
C MET A 536 -3.62 -1.45 -1.25
N GLU A 537 -3.83 -2.20 -2.33
CA GLU A 537 -3.42 -3.59 -2.51
C GLU A 537 -1.92 -3.80 -2.37
N HIS A 538 -1.13 -2.77 -2.71
CA HIS A 538 0.33 -2.82 -2.62
C HIS A 538 0.90 -2.54 -1.23
N THR A 539 0.05 -2.25 -0.24
CA THR A 539 0.48 -1.88 1.12
C THR A 539 1.36 -2.95 1.77
N THR A 540 1.03 -4.22 1.59
CA THR A 540 1.75 -5.38 2.15
C THR A 540 2.57 -6.14 1.10
N LEU A 541 2.58 -5.69 -0.14
CA LEU A 541 3.35 -6.23 -1.26
C LEU A 541 4.51 -5.27 -1.61
N HIS A 542 4.40 -4.58 -2.74
CA HIS A 542 5.43 -3.67 -3.26
C HIS A 542 5.95 -2.68 -2.22
N LEU A 543 5.06 -2.02 -1.46
CA LEU A 543 5.47 -0.99 -0.50
C LEU A 543 6.33 -1.56 0.63
N LEU A 544 6.02 -2.78 1.08
CA LEU A 544 6.80 -3.45 2.12
C LEU A 544 8.16 -3.91 1.58
N TYR A 545 8.18 -4.50 0.38
CA TYR A 545 9.41 -4.98 -0.26
C TYR A 545 10.37 -3.83 -0.62
N SER A 546 9.85 -2.73 -1.17
CA SER A 546 10.66 -1.57 -1.52
C SER A 546 11.25 -0.89 -0.28
N ARG A 547 10.52 -0.82 0.84
CA ARG A 547 11.04 -0.33 2.12
C ARG A 547 12.15 -1.24 2.67
N PHE A 548 11.98 -2.55 2.56
CA PHE A 548 13.02 -3.52 2.97
C PHE A 548 14.29 -3.34 2.14
N TRP A 549 14.20 -3.33 0.82
CA TRP A 549 15.35 -3.16 -0.06
C TRP A 549 16.04 -1.81 0.17
N HIS A 550 15.28 -0.75 0.34
CA HIS A 550 15.83 0.57 0.61
C HIS A 550 16.58 0.64 1.94
N LYS A 551 16.04 0.04 3.01
CA LYS A 551 16.73 -0.06 4.30
C LYS A 551 18.04 -0.85 4.20
N PHE A 552 18.04 -1.93 3.44
CA PHE A 552 19.25 -2.68 3.18
C PHE A 552 20.29 -1.83 2.41
N LEU A 553 19.88 -1.13 1.38
CA LEU A 553 20.75 -0.22 0.64
C LEU A 553 21.27 0.93 1.51
N TYR A 554 20.47 1.40 2.46
CA TYR A 554 20.91 2.37 3.46
C TYR A 554 21.99 1.79 4.38
N ASP A 555 21.81 0.57 4.86
CA ASP A 555 22.78 -0.09 5.75
C ASP A 555 24.14 -0.31 5.09
N ILE A 556 24.17 -0.57 3.79
CA ILE A 556 25.42 -0.71 3.03
C ILE A 556 25.92 0.62 2.45
N GLY A 557 25.28 1.75 2.79
CA GLY A 557 25.74 3.10 2.45
C GLY A 557 25.49 3.53 1.00
N VAL A 558 24.58 2.89 0.29
CA VAL A 558 24.23 3.23 -1.11
C VAL A 558 23.26 4.38 -1.19
N VAL A 559 22.26 4.42 -0.31
CA VAL A 559 21.25 5.48 -0.27
C VAL A 559 21.37 6.32 1.00
N PRO A 560 21.03 7.63 0.95
CA PRO A 560 21.26 8.54 2.08
C PRO A 560 20.15 8.55 3.13
N THR A 561 19.01 7.91 2.88
CA THR A 561 17.82 7.98 3.73
C THR A 561 17.35 6.60 4.19
N LYS A 562 16.78 6.54 5.40
CA LYS A 562 16.25 5.27 5.97
C LYS A 562 14.96 4.80 5.31
N GLU A 563 14.15 5.75 4.81
CA GLU A 563 12.88 5.50 4.15
C GLU A 563 12.92 6.00 2.72
N PRO A 564 12.30 5.26 1.78
CA PRO A 564 12.27 5.63 0.37
C PRO A 564 11.30 6.78 0.08
N TYR A 565 10.20 6.85 0.82
CA TYR A 565 9.08 7.77 0.57
C TYR A 565 8.69 8.51 1.85
N MET A 566 8.50 9.85 1.76
CA MET A 566 8.09 10.65 2.91
C MET A 566 6.58 10.71 3.09
N LYS A 567 5.84 10.84 1.99
CA LYS A 567 4.37 10.87 2.00
C LYS A 567 3.81 9.79 1.10
N ARG A 568 2.92 8.96 1.64
CA ARG A 568 2.20 7.92 0.89
C ARG A 568 0.70 8.11 1.01
N THR A 569 0.06 8.27 -0.14
CA THR A 569 -1.40 8.35 -0.28
C THR A 569 -1.92 7.23 -1.16
N SER A 570 -3.22 7.02 -1.16
CA SER A 570 -3.88 6.05 -2.01
C SER A 570 -5.15 6.62 -2.60
N HIS A 571 -5.56 6.06 -3.74
CA HIS A 571 -6.79 6.43 -4.44
C HIS A 571 -7.82 5.31 -4.35
N GLY A 572 -9.08 5.68 -4.52
CA GLY A 572 -10.17 4.74 -4.69
C GLY A 572 -10.25 4.21 -6.13
N MET A 573 -10.85 3.06 -6.31
CA MET A 573 -11.05 2.46 -7.63
C MET A 573 -12.18 3.15 -8.41
N ILE A 574 -12.03 3.26 -9.73
CA ILE A 574 -13.15 3.54 -10.61
C ILE A 574 -13.85 2.22 -10.92
N LEU A 575 -15.10 2.16 -10.56
CA LEU A 575 -15.98 1.00 -10.79
C LEU A 575 -16.76 1.16 -12.10
N GLY A 576 -17.27 0.07 -12.64
CA GLY A 576 -18.28 0.12 -13.68
C GLY A 576 -19.56 0.82 -13.21
N GLU A 577 -20.44 1.18 -14.15
CA GLU A 577 -21.70 1.90 -13.85
C GLU A 577 -22.58 1.18 -12.79
N ASN A 578 -22.45 -0.14 -12.68
CA ASN A 578 -23.19 -0.96 -11.71
C ASN A 578 -22.48 -1.16 -10.36
N ASN A 579 -21.50 -0.32 -10.00
CA ASN A 579 -20.65 -0.47 -8.81
C ASN A 579 -19.80 -1.77 -8.77
N GLU A 580 -19.60 -2.41 -9.90
CA GLU A 580 -18.75 -3.60 -9.99
C GLU A 580 -17.32 -3.23 -10.44
N LYS A 581 -16.34 -3.98 -9.95
CA LYS A 581 -14.95 -3.82 -10.42
C LYS A 581 -14.89 -4.04 -11.93
N MET A 582 -14.26 -3.09 -12.64
CA MET A 582 -14.00 -3.23 -14.07
C MET A 582 -13.05 -4.40 -14.32
N SER A 583 -13.40 -5.27 -15.26
CA SER A 583 -12.51 -6.34 -15.70
C SER A 583 -12.80 -6.72 -17.16
N LYS A 584 -11.76 -7.15 -17.88
CA LYS A 584 -11.89 -7.61 -19.27
C LYS A 584 -12.81 -8.82 -19.40
N SER A 585 -12.82 -9.71 -18.41
CA SER A 585 -13.68 -10.88 -18.40
C SER A 585 -15.17 -10.55 -18.24
N ARG A 586 -15.50 -9.40 -17.66
CA ARG A 586 -16.87 -8.90 -17.52
C ARG A 586 -17.34 -8.01 -18.66
N GLY A 587 -16.41 -7.59 -19.54
CA GLY A 587 -16.73 -6.71 -20.67
C GLY A 587 -17.19 -5.29 -20.27
N ASN A 588 -16.88 -4.85 -19.04
CA ASN A 588 -17.31 -3.57 -18.48
C ASN A 588 -16.16 -2.54 -18.39
N VAL A 589 -15.05 -2.77 -19.06
CA VAL A 589 -13.91 -1.85 -19.08
C VAL A 589 -14.18 -0.71 -20.05
N VAL A 590 -14.02 0.52 -19.57
CA VAL A 590 -14.07 1.73 -20.42
C VAL A 590 -12.65 2.07 -20.87
N ASN A 591 -12.49 2.26 -22.19
CA ASN A 591 -11.21 2.58 -22.81
C ASN A 591 -10.97 4.10 -22.80
N PRO A 592 -9.82 4.60 -22.29
CA PRO A 592 -9.46 6.00 -22.37
C PRO A 592 -9.45 6.59 -23.79
N ASP A 593 -9.08 5.81 -24.79
CA ASP A 593 -9.07 6.27 -26.19
C ASP A 593 -10.46 6.75 -26.66
N GLU A 594 -11.51 6.01 -26.32
CA GLU A 594 -12.88 6.35 -26.68
C GLU A 594 -13.35 7.63 -25.97
N VAL A 595 -12.98 7.75 -24.69
CA VAL A 595 -13.31 8.91 -23.86
C VAL A 595 -12.65 10.18 -24.40
N VAL A 596 -11.36 10.11 -24.73
CA VAL A 596 -10.60 11.26 -25.25
C VAL A 596 -11.05 11.62 -26.67
N GLU A 597 -11.37 10.64 -27.51
CA GLU A 597 -11.90 10.91 -28.86
C GLU A 597 -13.23 11.67 -28.82
N GLU A 598 -14.10 11.37 -27.85
CA GLU A 598 -15.43 12.00 -27.74
C GLU A 598 -15.41 13.33 -26.99
N PHE A 599 -14.61 13.47 -25.92
CA PHE A 599 -14.68 14.60 -24.97
C PHE A 599 -13.36 15.36 -24.79
N GLY A 600 -12.24 14.82 -25.22
CA GLY A 600 -10.91 15.36 -24.99
C GLY A 600 -10.27 14.90 -23.68
N ALA A 601 -8.93 15.03 -23.63
CA ALA A 601 -8.12 14.67 -22.47
C ALA A 601 -8.38 15.58 -21.27
N ASP A 602 -8.54 16.88 -21.48
CA ASP A 602 -8.80 17.84 -20.39
C ASP A 602 -10.15 17.59 -19.70
N ALA A 603 -11.20 17.25 -20.47
CA ALA A 603 -12.49 16.89 -19.89
C ALA A 603 -12.41 15.58 -19.10
N PHE A 604 -11.68 14.60 -19.60
CA PHE A 604 -11.47 13.34 -18.91
C PHE A 604 -10.67 13.52 -17.61
N ARG A 605 -9.55 14.26 -17.63
CA ARG A 605 -8.77 14.61 -16.44
C ARG A 605 -9.62 15.33 -15.39
N THR A 606 -10.43 16.31 -15.83
CA THR A 606 -11.33 17.06 -14.94
C THR A 606 -12.35 16.11 -14.29
N TYR A 607 -12.92 15.18 -15.06
CA TYR A 607 -13.88 14.22 -14.57
C TYR A 607 -13.28 13.24 -13.55
N GLU A 608 -12.11 12.69 -13.82
CA GLU A 608 -11.40 11.79 -12.91
C GLU A 608 -11.19 12.42 -11.52
N MET A 609 -10.98 13.73 -11.49
CA MET A 609 -10.76 14.48 -10.26
C MET A 609 -12.05 14.97 -9.60
N PHE A 610 -13.13 15.07 -10.37
CA PHE A 610 -14.42 15.60 -9.90
C PHE A 610 -15.41 14.54 -9.43
N ILE A 611 -15.30 13.30 -9.92
CA ILE A 611 -16.27 12.21 -9.75
C ILE A 611 -16.60 11.85 -8.28
N GLY A 612 -15.76 12.24 -7.31
CA GLY A 612 -15.99 11.97 -5.91
C GLY A 612 -14.74 12.19 -5.05
N ALA A 613 -14.80 11.81 -3.78
CA ALA A 613 -13.64 11.86 -2.91
C ALA A 613 -12.53 10.95 -3.48
N PHE A 614 -11.30 11.46 -3.50
CA PHE A 614 -10.20 10.82 -4.22
C PHE A 614 -9.85 9.44 -3.67
N ASP A 615 -9.95 9.25 -2.37
CA ASP A 615 -9.62 8.01 -1.65
C ASP A 615 -10.76 6.98 -1.61
N GLN A 616 -11.92 7.30 -2.21
CA GLN A 616 -13.08 6.42 -2.25
C GLN A 616 -13.33 5.86 -3.65
N SER A 617 -13.80 4.62 -3.69
CA SER A 617 -14.24 3.99 -4.94
C SER A 617 -15.54 4.62 -5.42
N THR A 618 -15.63 4.88 -6.71
CA THR A 618 -16.76 5.60 -7.32
C THR A 618 -17.14 4.96 -8.65
N PRO A 619 -18.45 4.81 -8.98
CA PRO A 619 -18.86 4.29 -10.26
C PRO A 619 -18.62 5.29 -11.40
N TRP A 620 -18.26 4.79 -12.56
CA TRP A 620 -18.16 5.56 -13.79
C TRP A 620 -19.50 6.18 -14.17
N SER A 621 -19.50 7.42 -14.67
CA SER A 621 -20.68 8.13 -15.12
C SER A 621 -20.42 8.94 -16.39
N GLN A 622 -20.97 8.50 -17.49
CA GLN A 622 -20.93 9.24 -18.76
C GLN A 622 -21.56 10.64 -18.65
N GLN A 623 -22.63 10.77 -17.86
CA GLN A 623 -23.28 12.05 -17.65
C GLN A 623 -22.41 13.03 -16.85
N GLY A 624 -21.67 12.53 -15.85
CA GLY A 624 -20.70 13.32 -15.10
C GLY A 624 -19.59 13.87 -16.00
N LEU A 625 -19.09 13.04 -16.91
CA LEU A 625 -18.09 13.43 -17.91
C LEU A 625 -18.60 14.56 -18.84
N LYS A 626 -19.82 14.43 -19.34
CA LYS A 626 -20.47 15.50 -20.12
C LYS A 626 -20.62 16.81 -19.35
N GLY A 627 -20.87 16.73 -18.03
CA GLY A 627 -20.91 17.89 -17.13
C GLY A 627 -19.55 18.60 -17.04
N CYS A 628 -18.46 17.83 -16.95
CA CYS A 628 -17.11 18.40 -16.93
C CYS A 628 -16.72 19.02 -18.28
N TYR A 629 -17.08 18.39 -19.40
CA TYR A 629 -16.88 18.97 -20.72
C TYR A 629 -17.60 20.32 -20.87
N LYS A 630 -18.88 20.40 -20.48
CA LYS A 630 -19.66 21.65 -20.48
C LYS A 630 -19.06 22.72 -19.58
N PHE A 631 -18.46 22.35 -18.46
CA PHE A 631 -17.74 23.29 -17.61
C PHE A 631 -16.56 23.91 -18.36
N LEU A 632 -15.74 23.09 -19.04
CA LEU A 632 -14.63 23.58 -19.83
C LEU A 632 -15.09 24.47 -20.99
N GLU A 633 -16.16 24.09 -21.70
CA GLU A 633 -16.77 24.98 -22.74
C GLU A 633 -17.19 26.33 -22.16
N ARG A 634 -17.74 26.38 -20.96
CA ARG A 634 -18.07 27.63 -20.29
C ARG A 634 -16.84 28.46 -19.96
N VAL A 635 -15.78 27.86 -19.50
CA VAL A 635 -14.48 28.57 -19.27
C VAL A 635 -13.98 29.14 -20.61
N TRP A 636 -14.00 28.36 -21.68
CA TRP A 636 -13.64 28.83 -23.01
C TRP A 636 -14.48 30.02 -23.49
N ASN A 637 -15.78 29.96 -23.30
CA ASN A 637 -16.71 30.98 -23.75
C ASN A 637 -16.66 32.29 -22.94
N LEU A 638 -16.09 32.29 -21.71
CA LEU A 638 -15.87 33.53 -20.95
C LEU A 638 -15.01 34.55 -21.70
N GLN A 639 -14.19 34.14 -22.66
CA GLN A 639 -13.41 35.03 -23.54
C GLN A 639 -14.26 36.14 -24.19
N SER A 640 -15.54 35.89 -24.41
CA SER A 640 -16.46 36.86 -25.02
C SER A 640 -16.77 38.07 -24.14
N ILE A 641 -16.53 37.96 -22.86
CA ILE A 641 -16.86 39.00 -21.84
C ILE A 641 -15.61 39.47 -21.07
N VAL A 642 -14.40 39.06 -21.49
CA VAL A 642 -13.15 39.54 -20.92
C VAL A 642 -12.86 40.96 -21.40
N ASN A 643 -12.56 41.89 -20.48
CA ASN A 643 -12.10 43.24 -20.77
C ASN A 643 -10.60 43.36 -20.49
N ASP A 644 -10.01 44.54 -20.80
CA ASP A 644 -8.57 44.78 -20.75
C ASP A 644 -8.05 45.18 -19.34
N GLU A 645 -8.88 45.17 -18.30
CA GLU A 645 -8.46 45.48 -16.93
C GLU A 645 -7.60 44.37 -16.33
N GLU A 646 -6.43 44.71 -15.80
CA GLU A 646 -5.46 43.76 -15.26
C GLU A 646 -5.73 43.37 -13.77
N GLY A 647 -6.49 44.15 -13.03
CA GLY A 647 -6.80 43.92 -11.60
C GLY A 647 -8.05 43.07 -11.40
N TYR A 648 -8.40 42.86 -10.15
CA TYR A 648 -9.67 42.24 -9.78
C TYR A 648 -10.73 43.34 -9.54
N SER A 649 -11.92 43.06 -9.97
CA SER A 649 -13.07 43.97 -9.68
C SER A 649 -13.44 43.87 -8.19
N ALA A 650 -13.79 45.00 -7.59
CA ALA A 650 -14.04 45.14 -6.16
C ALA A 650 -15.09 44.16 -5.60
N ASP A 651 -16.09 43.81 -6.41
CA ASP A 651 -17.16 42.87 -6.07
C ASP A 651 -16.74 41.41 -6.07
N LEU A 652 -15.68 41.04 -6.80
CA LEU A 652 -15.19 39.65 -6.89
C LEU A 652 -13.82 39.43 -6.26
N GLU A 653 -13.10 40.50 -5.89
CA GLU A 653 -11.74 40.39 -5.34
C GLU A 653 -11.68 39.43 -4.15
N LYS A 654 -12.65 39.49 -3.24
CA LYS A 654 -12.75 38.62 -2.08
C LYS A 654 -12.97 37.17 -2.47
N ASN A 655 -13.91 36.90 -3.39
CA ASN A 655 -14.20 35.54 -3.86
C ASN A 655 -13.00 34.93 -4.57
N ILE A 656 -12.24 35.71 -5.33
CA ILE A 656 -11.04 35.27 -6.04
C ILE A 656 -9.94 34.91 -5.04
N ASN A 657 -9.65 35.75 -4.03
CA ASN A 657 -8.66 35.46 -3.01
C ASN A 657 -9.02 34.18 -2.23
N LYS A 658 -10.29 34.00 -1.85
CA LYS A 658 -10.78 32.76 -1.24
C LYS A 658 -10.59 31.55 -2.16
N ALA A 659 -10.86 31.69 -3.44
CA ALA A 659 -10.71 30.61 -4.41
C ALA A 659 -9.25 30.20 -4.58
N ILE A 660 -8.31 31.14 -4.69
CA ILE A 660 -6.87 30.87 -4.78
C ILE A 660 -6.42 30.05 -3.55
N LYS A 661 -6.76 30.53 -2.34
CA LYS A 661 -6.44 29.83 -1.09
C LYS A 661 -7.03 28.43 -1.08
N LYS A 662 -8.33 28.34 -1.29
CA LYS A 662 -9.07 27.06 -1.19
C LYS A 662 -8.62 26.03 -2.23
N VAL A 663 -8.44 26.42 -3.49
CA VAL A 663 -7.97 25.49 -4.54
C VAL A 663 -6.56 24.99 -4.21
N GLY A 664 -5.67 25.87 -3.77
CA GLY A 664 -4.32 25.49 -3.35
C GLY A 664 -4.30 24.48 -2.20
N GLU A 665 -5.08 24.76 -1.14
CA GLU A 665 -5.22 23.86 0.03
C GLU A 665 -5.90 22.53 -0.33
N ASP A 666 -6.93 22.56 -1.16
CA ASP A 666 -7.68 21.38 -1.57
C ASP A 666 -6.79 20.43 -2.41
N PHE A 667 -5.92 20.95 -3.28
CA PHE A 667 -4.95 20.14 -4.01
C PHE A 667 -3.97 19.43 -3.05
N GLU A 668 -3.44 20.14 -2.04
CA GLU A 668 -2.54 19.56 -1.03
C GLU A 668 -3.20 18.43 -0.22
N ARG A 669 -4.51 18.53 -0.02
CA ARG A 669 -5.32 17.56 0.71
C ARG A 669 -5.97 16.51 -0.19
N MET A 670 -5.65 16.51 -1.49
CA MET A 670 -6.27 15.64 -2.50
C MET A 670 -7.81 15.74 -2.57
N LYS A 671 -8.34 16.94 -2.24
CA LYS A 671 -9.76 17.26 -2.36
C LYS A 671 -10.06 17.90 -3.72
N PHE A 672 -9.68 17.20 -4.77
CA PHE A 672 -9.77 17.74 -6.12
C PHE A 672 -11.19 18.10 -6.55
N ASN A 673 -12.18 17.32 -6.12
CA ASN A 673 -13.60 17.59 -6.40
C ASN A 673 -14.05 18.93 -5.82
N THR A 674 -13.63 19.29 -4.61
CA THR A 674 -13.98 20.58 -4.00
C THR A 674 -13.20 21.74 -4.62
N ALA A 675 -11.96 21.52 -5.03
CA ALA A 675 -11.18 22.50 -5.79
C ALA A 675 -11.86 22.85 -7.13
N ILE A 676 -12.26 21.82 -7.88
CA ILE A 676 -12.96 22.00 -9.17
C ILE A 676 -14.32 22.69 -8.94
N ALA A 677 -15.08 22.31 -7.91
CA ALA A 677 -16.34 22.97 -7.56
C ALA A 677 -16.13 24.47 -7.22
N THR A 678 -15.03 24.82 -6.58
CA THR A 678 -14.67 26.21 -6.29
C THR A 678 -14.43 27.00 -7.59
N MET A 679 -13.70 26.42 -8.54
CA MET A 679 -13.52 27.03 -9.87
C MET A 679 -14.82 27.13 -10.66
N MET A 680 -15.71 26.14 -10.56
CA MET A 680 -17.07 26.22 -11.16
C MET A 680 -17.88 27.36 -10.57
N SER A 681 -17.75 27.64 -9.26
CA SER A 681 -18.39 28.76 -8.62
C SER A 681 -17.88 30.12 -9.14
N LEU A 682 -16.57 30.27 -9.35
CA LEU A 682 -16.01 31.47 -9.99
C LEU A 682 -16.56 31.68 -11.41
N VAL A 683 -16.68 30.60 -12.22
CA VAL A 683 -17.27 30.68 -13.54
C VAL A 683 -18.74 31.12 -13.48
N ASN A 684 -19.48 30.70 -12.46
CA ASN A 684 -20.85 31.16 -12.24
C ASN A 684 -20.89 32.65 -11.88
N ASP A 685 -20.01 33.11 -10.98
CA ASP A 685 -19.93 34.53 -10.59
C ASP A 685 -19.59 35.41 -11.81
N PHE A 686 -18.60 35.01 -12.61
CA PHE A 686 -18.22 35.73 -13.84
C PHE A 686 -19.36 35.77 -14.85
N SER A 687 -20.03 34.64 -15.08
CA SER A 687 -21.16 34.58 -16.02
C SER A 687 -22.33 35.42 -15.54
N LYS A 688 -22.61 35.46 -14.24
CA LYS A 688 -23.67 36.28 -13.66
C LYS A 688 -23.36 37.76 -13.78
N LYS A 689 -22.13 38.17 -13.58
CA LYS A 689 -21.69 39.56 -13.71
C LYS A 689 -21.72 40.05 -15.16
N GLY A 690 -21.48 39.12 -16.14
CA GLY A 690 -21.46 39.44 -17.58
C GLY A 690 -20.25 40.27 -18.03
N SER A 691 -19.21 40.38 -17.17
CA SER A 691 -17.93 41.03 -17.49
C SER A 691 -16.84 40.41 -16.62
N VAL A 692 -15.69 40.15 -17.18
CA VAL A 692 -14.53 39.58 -16.51
C VAL A 692 -13.31 40.42 -16.82
N THR A 693 -12.53 40.79 -15.82
CA THR A 693 -11.26 41.45 -16.08
C THR A 693 -10.22 40.44 -16.61
N LYS A 694 -9.25 40.91 -17.35
CA LYS A 694 -8.12 40.12 -17.82
C LYS A 694 -7.36 39.47 -16.66
N GLY A 695 -7.21 40.19 -15.54
CA GLY A 695 -6.59 39.65 -14.32
C GLY A 695 -7.39 38.52 -13.67
N GLU A 696 -8.73 38.66 -13.62
CA GLU A 696 -9.64 37.61 -13.13
C GLU A 696 -9.58 36.35 -13.98
N TYR A 697 -9.59 36.54 -15.30
CA TYR A 697 -9.54 35.42 -16.23
C TYR A 697 -8.18 34.68 -16.19
N LYS A 698 -7.07 35.44 -16.16
CA LYS A 698 -5.73 34.87 -15.96
C LYS A 698 -5.65 34.03 -14.70
N THR A 699 -6.23 34.50 -13.60
CA THR A 699 -6.25 33.76 -12.35
C THR A 699 -7.04 32.47 -12.46
N LEU A 700 -8.25 32.52 -13.03
CA LEU A 700 -9.05 31.31 -13.24
C LEU A 700 -8.31 30.25 -14.07
N ILE A 701 -7.76 30.62 -15.24
CA ILE A 701 -7.07 29.67 -16.11
C ILE A 701 -5.77 29.15 -15.49
N THR A 702 -5.11 29.96 -14.64
CA THR A 702 -3.92 29.52 -13.90
C THR A 702 -4.27 28.48 -12.83
N LEU A 703 -5.35 28.69 -12.06
CA LEU A 703 -5.84 27.71 -11.10
C LEU A 703 -6.30 26.40 -11.77
N LEU A 704 -6.87 26.51 -12.95
CA LEU A 704 -7.38 25.37 -13.72
C LEU A 704 -6.27 24.61 -14.49
N ASN A 705 -5.12 25.25 -14.76
CA ASN A 705 -4.05 24.67 -15.58
C ASN A 705 -3.59 23.28 -15.11
N PRO A 706 -3.39 22.99 -13.80
CA PRO A 706 -3.00 21.64 -13.39
C PRO A 706 -4.03 20.56 -13.75
N VAL A 707 -5.31 20.90 -13.83
CA VAL A 707 -6.42 19.98 -14.12
C VAL A 707 -6.64 19.84 -15.64
N ALA A 708 -6.75 20.96 -16.33
CA ALA A 708 -7.02 21.04 -17.78
C ALA A 708 -5.92 21.82 -18.51
N PRO A 709 -4.72 21.23 -18.65
CA PRO A 709 -3.54 21.96 -19.08
C PRO A 709 -3.57 22.40 -20.55
N HIS A 710 -4.15 21.60 -21.44
CA HIS A 710 -4.13 21.91 -22.88
C HIS A 710 -4.95 23.17 -23.19
N MET A 711 -6.19 23.20 -22.71
CA MET A 711 -7.08 24.33 -22.94
C MET A 711 -6.54 25.62 -22.32
N THR A 712 -6.02 25.53 -21.12
CA THR A 712 -5.52 26.71 -20.40
C THR A 712 -4.23 27.25 -20.96
N GLU A 713 -3.34 26.41 -21.50
CA GLU A 713 -2.19 26.86 -22.28
C GLU A 713 -2.62 27.61 -23.56
N GLU A 714 -3.65 27.12 -24.28
CA GLU A 714 -4.16 27.79 -25.46
C GLU A 714 -4.76 29.16 -25.13
N LEU A 715 -5.55 29.25 -24.06
CA LEU A 715 -6.09 30.52 -23.57
C LEU A 715 -5.00 31.48 -23.14
N TRP A 716 -3.92 30.97 -22.57
CA TRP A 716 -2.78 31.78 -22.13
C TRP A 716 -2.05 32.47 -23.30
N LEU A 717 -2.06 31.92 -24.50
CA LEU A 717 -1.50 32.59 -25.67
C LEU A 717 -2.12 33.96 -25.91
N THR A 718 -3.41 34.10 -25.64
CA THR A 718 -4.11 35.38 -25.86
C THR A 718 -3.94 36.35 -24.68
N TYR A 719 -3.94 35.82 -23.46
CA TYR A 719 -4.03 36.64 -22.24
C TYR A 719 -2.73 36.70 -21.45
N GLY A 720 -1.75 35.83 -21.71
CA GLY A 720 -0.50 35.73 -21.00
C GLY A 720 0.65 36.56 -21.56
N ASN A 721 1.87 36.10 -21.29
CA ASN A 721 3.12 36.78 -21.67
C ASN A 721 3.92 36.05 -22.77
N GLY A 722 3.33 35.05 -23.41
CA GLY A 722 3.98 34.26 -24.47
C GLY A 722 4.81 33.07 -23.99
N GLU A 723 5.01 32.92 -22.67
CA GLU A 723 5.63 31.75 -22.05
C GLU A 723 4.59 30.69 -21.68
N LEU A 724 5.03 29.46 -21.38
CA LEU A 724 4.13 28.39 -20.96
C LEU A 724 3.45 28.71 -19.62
N LEU A 725 2.13 28.58 -19.56
CA LEU A 725 1.35 28.77 -18.34
C LEU A 725 1.77 27.80 -17.24
N SER A 726 2.04 26.55 -17.60
CA SER A 726 2.49 25.50 -16.66
C SER A 726 3.80 25.83 -15.93
N LEU A 727 4.54 26.85 -16.40
CA LEU A 727 5.79 27.32 -15.79
C LEU A 727 5.65 28.70 -15.14
N GLN A 728 4.46 29.33 -15.19
CA GLN A 728 4.19 30.60 -14.53
C GLN A 728 4.00 30.43 -13.03
N PRO A 729 4.21 31.48 -12.24
CA PRO A 729 4.01 31.43 -10.79
C PRO A 729 2.55 31.12 -10.40
N TRP A 730 2.39 30.24 -9.40
CA TRP A 730 1.08 30.02 -8.76
C TRP A 730 0.52 31.34 -8.22
N PRO A 731 -0.79 31.63 -8.39
CA PRO A 731 -1.39 32.88 -7.92
C PRO A 731 -1.28 33.03 -6.40
N LYS A 732 -0.91 34.23 -5.96
CA LYS A 732 -0.89 34.59 -4.55
C LYS A 732 -2.22 35.17 -4.12
N TYR A 733 -2.61 34.94 -2.89
CA TYR A 733 -3.79 35.55 -2.29
C TYR A 733 -3.41 36.44 -1.11
N ASP A 734 -4.28 37.42 -0.82
CA ASP A 734 -4.18 38.28 0.36
C ASP A 734 -5.05 37.65 1.47
N GLU A 735 -4.42 37.24 2.57
CA GLU A 735 -5.11 36.62 3.71
C GLU A 735 -6.20 37.54 4.29
N GLY A 736 -5.96 38.85 4.37
CA GLY A 736 -6.93 39.84 4.85
C GLY A 736 -8.18 39.88 3.99
N LYS A 737 -8.09 39.48 2.71
CA LYS A 737 -9.22 39.46 1.79
C LYS A 737 -9.92 38.08 1.72
N THR A 738 -9.47 37.12 2.50
CA THR A 738 -10.10 35.78 2.57
C THR A 738 -11.11 35.67 3.73
N VAL A 739 -11.09 36.61 4.66
CA VAL A 739 -11.98 36.62 5.83
C VAL A 739 -13.31 37.29 5.49
N ASP A 740 -14.42 36.64 5.83
CA ASP A 740 -15.74 37.28 5.71
C ASP A 740 -15.93 38.29 6.83
N ASP A 741 -16.48 39.47 6.50
CA ASP A 741 -16.87 40.47 7.48
C ASP A 741 -18.09 39.98 8.27
N GLU A 742 -18.96 39.21 7.60
CA GLU A 742 -20.12 38.56 8.19
C GLU A 742 -20.18 37.09 7.78
N ILE A 743 -20.69 36.26 8.67
CA ILE A 743 -20.88 34.81 8.47
C ILE A 743 -22.32 34.42 8.79
N GLU A 744 -22.86 33.48 8.02
CA GLU A 744 -24.17 32.88 8.31
C GLU A 744 -24.02 31.82 9.40
N ILE A 745 -24.74 32.02 10.51
CA ILE A 745 -24.90 30.99 11.54
C ILE A 745 -26.33 30.46 11.55
N VAL A 746 -26.45 29.20 11.96
CA VAL A 746 -27.76 28.54 12.11
C VAL A 746 -28.24 28.69 13.53
N VAL A 747 -29.47 29.20 13.70
CA VAL A 747 -30.10 29.28 15.01
C VAL A 747 -31.14 28.18 15.18
N GLN A 748 -30.96 27.39 16.21
CA GLN A 748 -31.79 26.24 16.56
C GLN A 748 -32.53 26.49 17.87
N ILE A 749 -33.74 25.94 17.98
CA ILE A 749 -34.48 25.83 19.24
C ILE A 749 -34.78 24.35 19.47
N ASN A 750 -34.28 23.80 20.59
CA ASN A 750 -34.38 22.37 20.93
C ASN A 750 -33.87 21.47 19.78
N GLY A 751 -32.72 21.82 19.15
CA GLY A 751 -32.07 21.06 18.07
C GLY A 751 -32.74 21.23 16.70
N LYS A 752 -33.85 21.99 16.57
CA LYS A 752 -34.49 22.21 15.27
C LYS A 752 -34.15 23.59 14.74
N ILE A 753 -33.68 23.67 13.47
CA ILE A 753 -33.38 24.95 12.80
C ILE A 753 -34.62 25.82 12.77
N LYS A 754 -34.46 27.06 13.21
CA LYS A 754 -35.51 28.11 13.26
C LYS A 754 -35.16 29.32 12.46
N ASP A 755 -33.88 29.63 12.37
CA ASP A 755 -33.40 30.80 11.62
C ASP A 755 -31.98 30.63 11.10
N LYS A 756 -31.60 31.43 10.13
CA LYS A 756 -30.26 31.66 9.66
C LYS A 756 -29.96 33.16 9.80
N LEU A 757 -28.86 33.47 10.46
CA LEU A 757 -28.52 34.83 10.83
C LEU A 757 -27.12 35.17 10.31
N MET A 758 -27.02 36.33 9.62
CA MET A 758 -25.73 36.93 9.31
C MET A 758 -25.22 37.68 10.53
N ILE A 759 -24.03 37.34 10.97
CA ILE A 759 -23.36 38.01 12.11
C ILE A 759 -21.95 38.42 11.74
N PRO A 760 -21.33 39.42 12.35
CA PRO A 760 -19.92 39.74 12.14
C PRO A 760 -19.01 38.53 12.37
N ALA A 761 -18.10 38.30 11.43
CA ALA A 761 -17.10 37.25 11.56
C ALA A 761 -16.14 37.61 12.71
N GLY A 762 -15.85 36.66 13.58
CA GLY A 762 -14.93 36.89 14.70
C GLY A 762 -15.61 37.20 16.02
N LEU A 763 -16.93 37.15 16.08
CA LEU A 763 -17.62 37.17 17.37
C LEU A 763 -17.22 35.92 18.17
N ASP A 764 -16.90 36.14 19.42
CA ASP A 764 -16.68 35.05 20.38
C ASP A 764 -17.99 34.32 20.71
N LYS A 765 -17.92 33.38 21.62
CA LYS A 765 -19.08 32.60 22.02
C LYS A 765 -20.22 33.44 22.55
N ASP A 766 -19.91 34.46 23.38
CA ASP A 766 -20.89 35.30 24.02
C ASP A 766 -21.51 36.30 23.04
N GLY A 767 -20.70 36.92 22.17
CA GLY A 767 -21.17 37.78 21.09
C GLY A 767 -22.02 37.01 20.05
N THR A 768 -21.66 35.75 19.72
CA THR A 768 -22.48 34.91 18.85
C THR A 768 -23.82 34.55 19.48
N GLN A 769 -23.84 34.25 20.77
CA GLN A 769 -25.06 34.00 21.53
C GLN A 769 -25.95 35.27 21.59
N GLU A 770 -25.37 36.41 21.91
CA GLU A 770 -26.08 37.68 22.00
C GLU A 770 -26.71 38.08 20.67
N ALA A 771 -25.96 37.96 19.56
CA ALA A 771 -26.46 38.24 18.22
C ALA A 771 -27.67 37.36 17.88
N ALA A 772 -27.62 36.06 18.18
CA ALA A 772 -28.74 35.16 17.94
C ALA A 772 -29.96 35.42 18.80
N MET A 773 -29.75 35.71 20.09
CA MET A 773 -30.83 35.99 21.05
C MET A 773 -31.54 37.32 20.81
N ASN A 774 -30.87 38.29 20.19
CA ASN A 774 -31.40 39.61 19.97
C ASN A 774 -32.27 39.77 18.72
N THR A 775 -32.34 38.75 17.85
CA THR A 775 -33.22 38.83 16.67
C THR A 775 -34.68 38.78 17.07
N GLU A 776 -35.53 39.65 16.44
CA GLU A 776 -36.96 39.70 16.72
C GLU A 776 -37.64 38.34 16.53
N LYS A 777 -37.26 37.61 15.51
CA LYS A 777 -37.81 36.30 15.22
C LYS A 777 -37.52 35.26 16.32
N ILE A 778 -36.31 35.23 16.86
CA ILE A 778 -35.94 34.32 17.96
C ILE A 778 -36.61 34.80 19.26
N LYS A 779 -36.61 36.08 19.56
CA LYS A 779 -37.33 36.64 20.71
C LYS A 779 -38.80 36.20 20.71
N GLY A 780 -39.50 36.31 19.57
CA GLY A 780 -40.90 35.89 19.47
C GLY A 780 -41.09 34.36 19.60
N LEU A 781 -40.12 33.56 19.20
CA LEU A 781 -40.20 32.09 19.32
C LEU A 781 -39.91 31.55 20.73
N ILE A 782 -39.23 32.34 21.56
CA ILE A 782 -38.90 31.98 22.96
C ILE A 782 -39.77 32.74 23.97
N GLU A 783 -40.59 33.64 23.51
CA GLU A 783 -41.51 34.41 24.37
C GLU A 783 -42.43 33.49 25.16
N GLY A 784 -42.51 33.69 26.46
CA GLY A 784 -43.29 32.82 27.37
C GLY A 784 -42.68 31.45 27.69
N LYS A 785 -41.49 31.15 27.21
CA LYS A 785 -40.78 29.92 27.50
C LYS A 785 -39.58 30.16 28.41
N ASN A 786 -39.28 29.19 29.25
CA ASN A 786 -38.09 29.26 30.10
C ASN A 786 -36.87 28.82 29.32
N VAL A 787 -35.89 29.69 29.08
CA VAL A 787 -34.61 29.34 28.46
C VAL A 787 -33.73 28.61 29.48
N VAL A 788 -33.51 27.33 29.29
CA VAL A 788 -32.75 26.47 30.19
C VAL A 788 -31.26 26.59 29.94
N LYS A 789 -30.84 26.67 28.65
CA LYS A 789 -29.44 26.70 28.24
C LYS A 789 -29.33 27.24 26.82
N VAL A 790 -28.26 27.98 26.55
CA VAL A 790 -27.86 28.38 25.20
C VAL A 790 -26.49 27.81 24.90
N ILE A 791 -26.36 27.11 23.79
CA ILE A 791 -25.12 26.48 23.32
C ILE A 791 -24.72 27.22 22.05
N ALA A 792 -23.72 28.06 22.13
CA ALA A 792 -23.17 28.78 20.99
C ALA A 792 -21.85 28.12 20.57
N VAL A 793 -21.72 27.86 19.28
CA VAL A 793 -20.48 27.43 18.60
C VAL A 793 -20.13 28.60 17.67
N PRO A 794 -19.12 29.40 18.00
CA PRO A 794 -18.71 30.54 17.19
C PRO A 794 -18.55 30.17 15.73
N GLY A 795 -19.06 30.99 14.84
CA GLY A 795 -18.96 30.78 13.39
C GLY A 795 -19.81 29.65 12.80
N LYS A 796 -20.67 28.97 13.61
CA LYS A 796 -21.43 27.83 13.12
C LYS A 796 -22.90 27.82 13.49
N LEU A 797 -23.21 27.78 14.78
CA LEU A 797 -24.60 27.69 15.24
C LEU A 797 -24.82 28.19 16.67
N VAL A 798 -26.06 28.53 16.95
CA VAL A 798 -26.57 28.73 18.30
C VAL A 798 -27.78 27.82 18.52
N ASN A 799 -27.73 26.95 19.52
CA ASN A 799 -28.89 26.13 19.92
C ASN A 799 -29.43 26.57 21.27
N ILE A 800 -30.69 27.05 21.27
CA ILE A 800 -31.41 27.54 22.42
C ILE A 800 -32.31 26.41 22.95
N VAL A 801 -32.05 25.96 24.16
CA VAL A 801 -32.87 24.96 24.82
C VAL A 801 -33.91 25.66 25.68
N VAL A 802 -35.19 25.48 25.34
CA VAL A 802 -36.32 26.01 26.05
C VAL A 802 -37.24 24.91 26.59
N LYS A 803 -37.87 25.19 27.73
CA LYS A 803 -38.94 24.40 28.32
C LYS A 803 -40.24 25.16 28.39
#